data_39adec0f5663cb487f9eafd6299a7136
#
_entry.id   39adec0f5663cb487f9eafd6299a7136
#
_cell.length_a   1.000
_cell.length_b   1.000
_cell.length_c   1.000
_cell.angle_alpha   90.00
_cell.angle_beta   90.00
_cell.angle_gamma   90.00
#
_symmetry.space_group_name_H-M   'P 1'
#
loop_
_entity.id
_entity.type
_entity.pdbx_description
1 polymer ?
#
loop_
_entity_poly.entity_id
_entity_poly.type
_entity_poly.pdbx_seq_one_letter_code
_entity_poly.pdbx_strand_id
1 'polypeptide(L)'
;MRSDFARFIAQRFGRGPFLVIGPDQDELKRQFEEAGAEATVFPSAAEMASALPQNGNAPQAALAVWFYPAEKTHDENAAEEIAARARDILLVSGAGAEIAKRRPHLVESFSRFGLRPDYECDLKDFEPTALRLVRTAGEPAEIFVPAVESAFARLHRHVRGLERTLGTRMSELEAADRHIAKLEEKLLKLKEAKRELKKLKQEKQALRKSPERKIGQVVLAPYRLPQKLLREVRKRFPKTVAARPGSGEYHKWIEKRRVQAGELGALREQGKAFAYQPCISIITPVFNTPVAWLTECVESVLAQTYEKWELLLIDDDSTDLETLRCLNELAARDSRIVMAKDAKRGGISAASNRGLSLTEGEWVAFLDHDDVLEPDALFQNVKWLQDHPDADLIYSDEDKLTEEGFDSPIFKPDWSPDYFFSCNYLCHLTLVRRELIRRVGGFRSEFDGAQDYDLFLRITEQTDRIYHIPRVLYHWRRSLNSTADNIRRKPGSLETGRLALEGHLERTQEAGHVAVDWRTHAYWIKRELIETKKISIIIPVRDRVDLLDRCLESLTSKTRYAPYEIVVVDNDSQSEEARAYFARFKHRLLHYSGPFNFSAVNNFAVEQTDSPWLLFLNNDTEVIEGDWLNTMAEHVQRPEVGAVGPRLLYPDETVQHAGIVVGVGGIAEHAFRGFPAEAPGVCRQLQVTRNYSSVTGARLMTRREVFDEVGGFDEERLPVTFNDVDLCLKMRRAGYLIVYTPFAKLYHHESGTRRRTVEPLETEVMRERWPEVLERDPYYNPNLSRERADFSLGN
;
A
#
# COMPACT_ATOMS: atom_id res chain seq x y z
N MET A 1 36.33 15.64 8.45
CA MET A 1 35.19 16.58 8.39
C MET A 1 35.61 18.00 8.06
N ARG A 2 36.61 18.57 8.75
CA ARG A 2 37.05 19.99 8.55
C ARG A 2 37.76 20.26 7.22
N SER A 3 38.62 19.36 6.71
CA SER A 3 39.32 19.52 5.42
C SER A 3 38.36 19.53 4.21
N ASP A 4 37.28 18.78 4.29
CA ASP A 4 36.27 18.74 3.23
C ASP A 4 35.41 20.00 3.22
N PHE A 5 35.24 20.63 4.40
CA PHE A 5 34.52 21.88 4.55
C PHE A 5 35.24 23.06 3.88
N ALA A 6 36.55 23.26 4.15
CA ALA A 6 37.32 24.33 3.53
C ALA A 6 37.32 24.18 1.99
N ARG A 7 37.41 22.95 1.50
CA ARG A 7 37.35 22.64 0.07
C ARG A 7 35.97 22.94 -0.52
N PHE A 8 34.90 22.59 0.20
CA PHE A 8 33.52 22.95 -0.20
C PHE A 8 33.32 24.46 -0.28
N ILE A 9 33.77 25.24 0.73
CA ILE A 9 33.64 26.69 0.75
C ILE A 9 34.41 27.30 -0.44
N ALA A 10 35.65 26.88 -0.69
CA ALA A 10 36.44 27.35 -1.81
C ALA A 10 35.80 27.04 -3.17
N GLN A 11 35.19 25.87 -3.33
CA GLN A 11 34.50 25.49 -4.56
C GLN A 11 33.19 26.27 -4.78
N ARG A 12 32.44 26.51 -3.72
CA ARG A 12 31.10 27.12 -3.81
C ARG A 12 31.13 28.64 -3.87
N PHE A 13 32.04 29.28 -3.16
CA PHE A 13 32.09 30.73 -2.98
C PHE A 13 33.33 31.39 -3.57
N GLY A 14 34.19 30.64 -4.23
CA GLY A 14 35.47 31.11 -4.80
C GLY A 14 36.65 30.98 -3.83
N ARG A 15 37.82 31.56 -4.20
CA ARG A 15 39.07 31.38 -3.47
C ARG A 15 39.34 32.42 -2.36
N GLY A 16 38.36 33.23 -2.01
CA GLY A 16 38.49 34.22 -0.92
C GLY A 16 38.72 35.65 -1.41
N PRO A 17 39.06 36.60 -0.52
CA PRO A 17 39.41 36.40 0.89
C PRO A 17 38.24 36.12 1.80
N PHE A 18 38.37 35.17 2.72
CA PHE A 18 37.38 34.82 3.73
C PHE A 18 37.80 35.33 5.12
N LEU A 19 36.80 35.74 5.92
CA LEU A 19 36.96 35.96 7.35
C LEU A 19 36.38 34.79 8.11
N VAL A 20 37.17 34.10 8.90
CA VAL A 20 36.79 32.85 9.58
C VAL A 20 36.93 33.01 11.07
N ILE A 21 35.91 32.62 11.86
CA ILE A 21 35.95 32.62 13.31
C ILE A 21 35.84 31.18 13.81
N GLY A 22 36.88 30.77 14.57
CA GLY A 22 36.89 29.43 15.16
C GLY A 22 38.02 29.21 16.16
N PRO A 23 37.88 28.21 17.04
CA PRO A 23 38.78 28.00 18.17
C PRO A 23 40.19 27.49 17.80
N ASP A 24 40.36 26.95 16.60
CA ASP A 24 41.61 26.32 16.15
C ASP A 24 42.15 27.05 14.89
N GLN A 25 42.80 28.19 15.14
CA GLN A 25 43.20 29.13 14.09
C GLN A 25 44.19 28.53 13.09
N ASP A 26 45.22 27.88 13.56
CA ASP A 26 46.28 27.33 12.73
C ASP A 26 45.77 26.20 11.83
N GLU A 27 44.95 25.33 12.38
CA GLU A 27 44.36 24.22 11.66
C GLU A 27 43.34 24.71 10.62
N LEU A 28 42.51 25.68 10.96
CA LEU A 28 41.54 26.24 10.02
C LEU A 28 42.24 26.99 8.89
N LYS A 29 43.25 27.81 9.21
CA LYS A 29 44.05 28.52 8.20
C LYS A 29 44.71 27.54 7.23
N ARG A 30 45.37 26.50 7.75
CA ARG A 30 45.97 25.41 6.94
C ARG A 30 44.98 24.76 6.00
N GLN A 31 43.76 24.44 6.48
CA GLN A 31 42.73 23.78 5.67
C GLN A 31 42.24 24.66 4.52
N PHE A 32 42.09 25.99 4.72
CA PHE A 32 41.72 26.88 3.65
C PHE A 32 42.87 27.05 2.64
N GLU A 33 44.13 27.15 3.10
CA GLU A 33 45.29 27.17 2.25
C GLU A 33 45.43 25.89 1.39
N GLU A 34 45.23 24.71 1.96
CA GLU A 34 45.21 23.43 1.27
C GLU A 34 44.07 23.32 0.23
N ALA A 35 42.96 24.02 0.48
CA ALA A 35 41.84 24.13 -0.46
C ALA A 35 42.10 25.22 -1.54
N GLY A 36 43.22 25.89 -1.50
CA GLY A 36 43.61 26.98 -2.43
C GLY A 36 42.82 28.26 -2.22
N ALA A 37 42.38 28.53 -1.00
CA ALA A 37 41.60 29.70 -0.62
C ALA A 37 42.36 30.57 0.39
N GLU A 38 42.15 31.88 0.33
CA GLU A 38 42.71 32.85 1.25
C GLU A 38 41.73 33.12 2.40
N ALA A 39 42.15 32.84 3.66
CA ALA A 39 41.33 33.05 4.84
C ALA A 39 42.11 33.69 5.98
N THR A 40 41.48 34.66 6.65
CA THR A 40 41.96 35.20 7.92
C THR A 40 41.09 34.62 9.04
N VAL A 41 41.74 33.92 9.95
CA VAL A 41 41.05 33.20 11.04
C VAL A 41 41.21 33.96 12.36
N PHE A 42 40.07 34.12 13.07
CA PHE A 42 40.02 34.80 14.36
C PHE A 42 39.46 33.83 15.42
N PRO A 43 39.93 33.90 16.68
CA PRO A 43 39.44 33.01 17.75
C PRO A 43 38.03 33.39 18.24
N SER A 44 37.58 34.62 18.03
CA SER A 44 36.26 35.11 18.41
C SER A 44 35.76 36.22 17.50
N ALA A 45 34.47 36.46 17.49
CA ALA A 45 33.86 37.56 16.76
C ALA A 45 34.33 38.95 17.25
N ALA A 46 34.53 39.11 18.56
CA ALA A 46 35.03 40.35 19.17
C ALA A 46 36.46 40.67 18.72
N GLU A 47 37.34 39.68 18.60
CA GLU A 47 38.71 39.88 18.10
C GLU A 47 38.71 40.18 16.60
N MET A 48 37.85 39.55 15.83
CA MET A 48 37.69 39.92 14.42
C MET A 48 37.20 41.36 14.25
N ALA A 49 36.19 41.75 15.04
CA ALA A 49 35.65 43.11 15.00
C ALA A 49 36.67 44.16 15.38
N SER A 50 37.53 43.91 16.38
CA SER A 50 38.58 44.82 16.82
C SER A 50 39.80 44.92 15.88
N ALA A 51 40.06 43.85 15.13
CA ALA A 51 41.19 43.78 14.19
C ALA A 51 40.90 44.44 12.82
N LEU A 52 39.66 44.66 12.49
CA LEU A 52 39.26 45.28 11.22
C LEU A 52 39.38 46.80 11.27
N PRO A 53 39.97 47.47 10.25
CA PRO A 53 40.14 48.91 10.23
C PRO A 53 38.84 49.69 10.32
N GLN A 54 38.77 50.67 11.24
CA GLN A 54 37.58 51.51 11.45
C GLN A 54 37.28 52.50 10.32
N ASN A 55 38.19 52.65 9.37
CA ASN A 55 38.18 53.74 8.37
C ASN A 55 37.73 53.29 6.98
N GLY A 56 36.55 52.64 6.80
CA GLY A 56 35.91 52.53 5.50
C GLY A 56 36.62 51.80 4.32
N ASN A 57 37.92 51.54 4.41
CA ASN A 57 38.80 51.01 3.36
C ASN A 57 39.24 49.54 3.59
N ALA A 58 38.54 48.78 4.40
CA ALA A 58 38.80 47.34 4.52
C ALA A 58 38.36 46.61 3.25
N PRO A 59 39.15 45.67 2.70
CA PRO A 59 38.68 44.83 1.62
C PRO A 59 37.38 44.11 2.06
N GLN A 60 36.33 44.30 1.29
CA GLN A 60 35.08 43.54 1.54
C GLN A 60 35.37 42.06 1.38
N ALA A 61 35.39 41.31 2.46
CA ALA A 61 35.48 39.87 2.41
C ALA A 61 34.27 39.30 1.64
N ALA A 62 34.51 38.33 0.78
CA ALA A 62 33.45 37.74 -0.01
C ALA A 62 32.43 36.97 0.88
N LEU A 63 32.93 36.45 2.03
CA LEU A 63 32.10 35.65 2.96
C LEU A 63 32.72 35.68 4.35
N ALA A 64 31.92 35.85 5.41
CA ALA A 64 32.31 35.60 6.80
C ALA A 64 31.79 34.23 7.24
N VAL A 65 32.68 33.40 7.75
CA VAL A 65 32.35 32.05 8.25
C VAL A 65 32.54 32.01 9.75
N TRP A 66 31.49 31.72 10.48
CA TRP A 66 31.54 31.72 11.94
C TRP A 66 31.25 30.29 12.48
N PHE A 67 32.27 29.71 13.15
CA PHE A 67 32.12 28.48 13.92
C PHE A 67 31.63 28.82 15.34
N TYR A 68 30.34 28.64 15.60
CA TYR A 68 29.75 28.96 16.89
C TYR A 68 30.09 27.85 17.91
N PRO A 69 30.84 28.15 18.98
CA PRO A 69 31.15 27.18 20.04
C PRO A 69 29.91 26.92 20.90
N ALA A 70 29.67 25.66 21.24
CA ALA A 70 28.49 25.18 21.98
C ALA A 70 28.27 25.83 23.35
N GLU A 71 29.29 26.43 23.95
CA GLU A 71 29.28 26.87 25.35
C GLU A 71 29.21 28.41 25.56
N LYS A 72 29.20 29.24 24.48
CA LYS A 72 29.19 30.70 24.62
C LYS A 72 27.84 31.32 24.39
N THR A 73 27.50 32.33 25.24
CA THR A 73 26.32 33.16 25.07
C THR A 73 26.43 34.05 23.83
N HIS A 74 25.31 34.40 23.26
CA HIS A 74 25.14 35.23 22.11
C HIS A 74 25.71 36.67 22.37
N ASP A 75 26.59 37.15 21.47
CA ASP A 75 27.13 38.51 21.52
C ASP A 75 26.50 39.34 20.38
N GLU A 76 25.45 40.08 20.71
CA GLU A 76 24.69 40.92 19.74
C GLU A 76 25.55 42.04 19.13
N ASN A 77 26.47 42.62 19.90
CA ASN A 77 27.32 43.73 19.40
C ASN A 77 28.32 43.25 18.36
N ALA A 78 28.83 42.02 18.52
CA ALA A 78 29.72 41.43 17.53
C ALA A 78 28.99 41.07 16.22
N ALA A 79 27.73 40.66 16.30
CA ALA A 79 26.89 40.39 15.13
C ALA A 79 26.65 41.64 14.28
N GLU A 80 26.44 42.79 14.92
CA GLU A 80 26.29 44.10 14.25
C GLU A 80 27.50 44.47 13.42
N GLU A 81 28.70 44.35 13.98
CA GLU A 81 29.95 44.72 13.36
C GLU A 81 30.35 43.81 12.19
N ILE A 82 30.08 42.51 12.33
CA ILE A 82 30.26 41.52 11.25
C ILE A 82 29.29 41.77 10.08
N ALA A 83 28.01 42.00 10.36
CA ALA A 83 26.99 42.24 9.35
C ALA A 83 27.27 43.54 8.55
N ALA A 84 27.88 44.57 9.18
CA ALA A 84 28.21 45.77 8.50
C ALA A 84 29.38 45.64 7.48
N ARG A 85 30.22 44.59 7.62
CA ARG A 85 31.46 44.42 6.86
C ARG A 85 31.52 43.21 5.95
N ALA A 86 30.60 42.28 6.08
CA ALA A 86 30.53 41.08 5.24
C ALA A 86 29.42 41.17 4.21
N ARG A 87 29.70 40.66 3.00
CA ARG A 87 28.69 40.56 1.95
C ARG A 87 27.69 39.46 2.25
N ASP A 88 28.18 38.30 2.69
CA ASP A 88 27.41 37.14 3.04
C ASP A 88 27.95 36.57 4.35
N ILE A 89 27.06 35.95 5.16
CA ILE A 89 27.44 35.31 6.42
C ILE A 89 27.00 33.86 6.38
N LEU A 90 27.94 32.93 6.61
CA LEU A 90 27.66 31.52 6.79
C LEU A 90 27.87 31.12 8.26
N LEU A 91 26.86 30.64 8.92
CA LEU A 91 26.91 30.17 10.29
C LEU A 91 27.00 28.63 10.32
N VAL A 92 28.06 28.10 10.93
CA VAL A 92 28.27 26.66 11.08
C VAL A 92 28.53 26.31 12.54
N SER A 93 27.96 25.21 13.03
CA SER A 93 28.18 24.73 14.39
C SER A 93 28.56 23.29 14.46
N GLY A 94 29.50 22.95 15.35
CA GLY A 94 29.84 21.57 15.69
C GLY A 94 28.89 20.89 16.69
N ALA A 95 27.86 21.58 17.24
CA ALA A 95 26.94 21.04 18.26
C ALA A 95 25.47 21.15 17.81
N GLY A 96 25.03 20.19 17.01
CA GLY A 96 23.74 20.21 16.29
C GLY A 96 22.48 20.44 17.14
N ALA A 97 22.41 20.00 18.39
CA ALA A 97 21.19 20.08 19.21
C ALA A 97 20.97 21.46 19.88
N GLU A 98 22.02 22.21 20.14
CA GLU A 98 21.93 23.46 20.91
C GLU A 98 21.69 24.69 20.02
N ILE A 99 22.14 24.65 18.79
CA ILE A 99 21.86 25.71 17.80
C ILE A 99 20.40 25.68 17.34
N ALA A 100 19.74 24.53 17.29
CA ALA A 100 18.31 24.46 16.97
C ALA A 100 17.45 25.28 17.94
N LYS A 101 17.90 25.48 19.18
CA LYS A 101 17.23 26.31 20.18
C LYS A 101 17.54 27.81 20.04
N ARG A 102 18.70 28.17 19.51
CA ARG A 102 19.19 29.57 19.45
C ARG A 102 19.11 30.22 18.06
N ARG A 103 18.82 29.44 17.02
CA ARG A 103 18.69 29.93 15.63
C ARG A 103 17.71 31.09 15.43
N PRO A 104 16.51 31.08 16.04
CA PRO A 104 15.58 32.20 15.90
C PRO A 104 16.21 33.54 16.32
N HIS A 105 16.90 33.54 17.46
CA HIS A 105 17.57 34.74 17.95
C HIS A 105 18.72 35.20 17.07
N LEU A 106 19.55 34.28 16.55
CA LEU A 106 20.61 34.61 15.62
C LEU A 106 20.08 35.18 14.32
N VAL A 107 19.05 34.58 13.74
CA VAL A 107 18.39 35.08 12.52
C VAL A 107 17.75 36.43 12.77
N GLU A 108 17.09 36.63 13.90
CA GLU A 108 16.50 37.90 14.29
C GLU A 108 17.56 39.01 14.41
N SER A 109 18.68 38.71 15.09
CA SER A 109 19.76 39.67 15.22
C SER A 109 20.32 40.11 13.86
N PHE A 110 20.58 39.17 12.95
CA PHE A 110 21.09 39.47 11.62
C PHE A 110 20.06 40.08 10.68
N SER A 111 18.78 39.76 10.80
CA SER A 111 17.73 40.35 9.96
C SER A 111 17.54 41.86 10.21
N ARG A 112 17.84 42.35 11.43
CA ARG A 112 17.88 43.81 11.74
C ARG A 112 18.87 44.60 10.88
N PHE A 113 19.88 43.92 10.33
CA PHE A 113 20.88 44.50 9.45
C PHE A 113 20.63 44.27 7.96
N GLY A 114 19.42 43.83 7.59
CA GLY A 114 19.04 43.57 6.20
C GLY A 114 19.66 42.30 5.62
N LEU A 115 20.00 41.32 6.45
CA LEU A 115 20.45 40.00 6.04
C LEU A 115 19.29 39.00 6.13
N ARG A 116 19.15 38.13 5.16
CA ARG A 116 18.12 37.07 5.12
C ARG A 116 18.75 35.69 4.90
N PRO A 117 18.09 34.59 5.32
CA PRO A 117 18.54 33.24 4.98
C PRO A 117 18.53 33.02 3.47
N ASP A 118 19.59 32.43 2.93
CA ASP A 118 19.65 31.98 1.54
C ASP A 118 19.14 30.56 1.46
N TYR A 119 17.92 30.39 0.95
CA TYR A 119 17.28 29.07 0.76
C TYR A 119 17.66 28.39 -0.55
N GLU A 120 18.30 29.08 -1.49
CA GLU A 120 18.74 28.49 -2.77
C GLU A 120 20.09 27.76 -2.63
N CYS A 121 20.83 28.04 -1.54
CA CYS A 121 22.09 27.37 -1.26
C CYS A 121 21.83 25.99 -0.62
N ASP A 122 22.08 24.93 -1.37
CA ASP A 122 21.95 23.55 -0.86
C ASP A 122 23.17 23.15 -0.01
N LEU A 123 23.02 23.27 1.30
CA LEU A 123 24.02 22.87 2.30
C LEU A 123 23.68 21.56 2.99
N LYS A 124 22.66 20.85 2.54
CA LYS A 124 22.11 19.66 3.23
C LYS A 124 23.10 18.51 3.34
N ASP A 125 23.90 18.33 2.31
CA ASP A 125 24.83 17.20 2.23
C ASP A 125 26.11 17.43 3.03
N PHE A 126 26.33 18.66 3.52
CA PHE A 126 27.57 19.01 4.19
C PHE A 126 27.43 19.20 5.70
N GLU A 127 26.52 20.06 6.15
CA GLU A 127 26.31 20.32 7.58
C GLU A 127 24.81 20.66 7.82
N PRO A 128 24.04 19.78 8.48
CA PRO A 128 22.60 20.01 8.67
C PRO A 128 22.28 21.24 9.54
N THR A 129 23.28 21.82 10.18
CA THR A 129 23.15 23.03 11.00
C THR A 129 23.64 24.31 10.31
N ALA A 130 24.14 24.23 9.07
CA ALA A 130 24.59 25.40 8.33
C ALA A 130 23.43 26.31 7.88
N LEU A 131 23.65 27.59 7.93
CA LEU A 131 22.71 28.62 7.52
C LEU A 131 23.50 29.79 6.84
N ARG A 132 23.13 30.11 5.61
CA ARG A 132 23.62 31.30 4.92
C ARG A 132 22.62 32.43 5.02
N LEU A 133 23.10 33.61 5.29
CA LEU A 133 22.36 34.87 5.27
C LEU A 133 22.83 35.74 4.14
N VAL A 134 21.94 36.36 3.37
CA VAL A 134 22.25 37.24 2.23
C VAL A 134 21.70 38.64 2.53
N ARG A 135 22.47 39.69 2.22
CA ARG A 135 21.98 41.05 2.38
C ARG A 135 20.89 41.35 1.34
N THR A 136 19.75 41.85 1.78
CA THR A 136 18.64 42.31 0.94
C THR A 136 18.72 43.84 0.81
N ALA A 137 18.75 44.36 -0.40
CA ALA A 137 18.68 45.80 -0.66
C ALA A 137 17.20 46.27 -0.57
N GLY A 138 16.84 47.05 0.46
CA GLY A 138 15.68 47.95 0.41
C GLY A 138 14.36 47.47 1.07
N GLU A 139 14.31 46.37 1.80
CA GLU A 139 13.10 45.95 2.52
C GLU A 139 13.23 46.00 4.04
N PRO A 140 12.19 46.40 4.79
CA PRO A 140 12.25 46.44 6.26
C PRO A 140 12.19 45.03 6.85
N ALA A 141 13.00 44.79 7.86
CA ALA A 141 13.27 43.51 8.51
C ALA A 141 12.04 42.84 9.17
N GLU A 142 10.97 43.53 9.42
CA GLU A 142 9.84 43.03 10.21
C GLU A 142 9.00 41.93 9.53
N ILE A 143 9.08 41.79 8.21
CA ILE A 143 8.21 40.83 7.46
C ILE A 143 8.79 39.40 7.43
N PHE A 144 10.07 39.23 7.73
CA PHE A 144 10.80 37.97 7.53
C PHE A 144 10.82 37.02 8.73
N VAL A 145 10.74 37.53 9.95
CA VAL A 145 10.88 36.72 11.19
C VAL A 145 9.82 35.64 11.30
N PRO A 146 8.51 35.90 11.07
CA PRO A 146 7.48 34.83 11.19
C PRO A 146 7.62 33.72 10.14
N ALA A 147 8.06 34.04 8.93
CA ALA A 147 8.23 33.06 7.86
C ALA A 147 9.40 32.11 8.14
N VAL A 148 10.52 32.67 8.64
CA VAL A 148 11.71 31.93 9.04
C VAL A 148 11.42 31.02 10.24
N GLU A 149 10.75 31.52 11.28
CA GLU A 149 10.33 30.73 12.43
C GLU A 149 9.39 29.58 12.02
N SER A 150 8.46 29.83 11.12
CA SER A 150 7.58 28.81 10.56
C SER A 150 8.35 27.74 9.77
N ALA A 151 9.34 28.13 8.97
CA ALA A 151 10.19 27.20 8.22
C ALA A 151 11.07 26.35 9.15
N PHE A 152 11.69 26.96 10.16
CA PHE A 152 12.48 26.22 11.17
C PHE A 152 11.60 25.32 12.06
N ALA A 153 10.42 25.74 12.42
CA ALA A 153 9.50 24.90 13.16
C ALA A 153 9.05 23.68 12.33
N ARG A 154 8.88 23.83 11.01
CA ARG A 154 8.62 22.72 10.09
C ARG A 154 9.82 21.77 9.99
N LEU A 155 11.02 22.31 9.76
CA LEU A 155 12.25 21.51 9.68
C LEU A 155 12.53 20.76 10.98
N HIS A 156 12.35 21.40 12.12
CA HIS A 156 12.55 20.77 13.43
C HIS A 156 11.52 19.67 13.71
N ARG A 157 10.25 19.84 13.29
CA ARG A 157 9.26 18.76 13.34
C ARG A 157 9.64 17.61 12.42
N HIS A 158 10.17 17.92 11.23
CA HIS A 158 10.62 16.92 10.26
C HIS A 158 11.80 16.09 10.81
N VAL A 159 12.83 16.75 11.36
CA VAL A 159 13.99 16.06 11.98
C VAL A 159 13.54 15.19 13.14
N ARG A 160 12.70 15.68 14.05
CA ARG A 160 12.13 14.83 15.13
C ARG A 160 11.27 13.69 14.59
N GLY A 161 10.58 13.88 13.48
CA GLY A 161 9.88 12.83 12.76
C GLY A 161 10.83 11.75 12.28
N LEU A 162 11.93 12.13 11.65
CA LEU A 162 12.97 11.20 11.18
C LEU A 162 13.66 10.47 12.33
N GLU A 163 13.99 11.14 13.43
CA GLU A 163 14.58 10.50 14.62
C GLU A 163 13.65 9.47 15.25
N ARG A 164 12.33 9.78 15.37
CA ARG A 164 11.32 8.82 15.82
C ARG A 164 11.20 7.64 14.86
N THR A 165 11.21 7.92 13.56
CA THR A 165 11.14 6.89 12.52
C THR A 165 12.38 6.00 12.58
N LEU A 166 13.57 6.56 12.76
CA LEU A 166 14.81 5.80 12.90
C LEU A 166 14.78 4.91 14.15
N GLY A 167 14.36 5.46 15.29
CA GLY A 167 14.21 4.68 16.54
C GLY A 167 13.20 3.53 16.40
N THR A 168 12.07 3.78 15.75
CA THR A 168 11.07 2.75 15.43
C THR A 168 11.67 1.68 14.51
N ARG A 169 12.42 2.08 13.48
CA ARG A 169 13.08 1.17 12.54
C ARG A 169 14.15 0.30 13.18
N MET A 170 14.93 0.85 14.11
CA MET A 170 15.91 0.06 14.87
C MET A 170 15.21 -0.99 15.74
N SER A 171 14.13 -0.63 16.41
CA SER A 171 13.31 -1.56 17.18
C SER A 171 12.67 -2.65 16.33
N GLU A 172 12.18 -2.30 15.12
CA GLU A 172 11.65 -3.25 14.14
C GLU A 172 12.72 -4.20 13.60
N LEU A 173 13.93 -3.69 13.36
CA LEU A 173 15.07 -4.51 12.92
C LEU A 173 15.44 -5.55 13.96
N GLU A 174 15.54 -5.15 15.24
CA GLU A 174 15.78 -6.08 16.36
C GLU A 174 14.66 -7.11 16.53
N ALA A 175 13.40 -6.71 16.28
CA ALA A 175 12.27 -7.63 16.31
C ALA A 175 12.32 -8.62 15.13
N ALA A 176 12.74 -8.16 13.95
CA ALA A 176 12.94 -8.99 12.78
C ALA A 176 14.07 -9.99 12.97
N ASP A 177 15.19 -9.59 13.54
CA ASP A 177 16.30 -10.48 13.85
C ASP A 177 15.91 -11.57 14.86
N ARG A 178 15.16 -11.20 15.92
CA ARG A 178 14.59 -12.19 16.83
C ARG A 178 13.62 -13.15 16.14
N HIS A 179 12.87 -12.67 15.15
CA HIS A 179 11.95 -13.49 14.37
C HIS A 179 12.70 -14.43 13.40
N ILE A 180 13.74 -13.94 12.77
CA ILE A 180 14.65 -14.76 11.90
C ILE A 180 15.24 -15.89 12.70
N ALA A 181 15.80 -15.62 13.89
CA ALA A 181 16.36 -16.66 14.76
C ALA A 181 15.33 -17.75 15.13
N LYS A 182 14.07 -17.35 15.41
CA LYS A 182 12.97 -18.31 15.65
C LYS A 182 12.60 -19.14 14.43
N LEU A 183 12.67 -18.53 13.24
CA LEU A 183 12.39 -19.23 11.99
C LEU A 183 13.51 -20.22 11.64
N GLU A 184 14.76 -19.88 11.88
CA GLU A 184 15.91 -20.76 11.71
C GLU A 184 15.83 -21.99 12.63
N GLU A 185 15.45 -21.78 13.90
CA GLU A 185 15.18 -22.88 14.83
C GLU A 185 14.06 -23.81 14.34
N LYS A 186 12.94 -23.22 13.85
CA LYS A 186 11.83 -23.99 13.27
C LYS A 186 12.26 -24.74 12.02
N LEU A 187 13.08 -24.13 11.17
CA LEU A 187 13.63 -24.75 9.97
C LEU A 187 14.52 -25.94 10.30
N LEU A 188 15.34 -25.81 11.34
CA LEU A 188 16.18 -26.91 11.83
C LEU A 188 15.31 -28.10 12.30
N LYS A 189 14.31 -27.85 13.14
CA LYS A 189 13.34 -28.86 13.59
C LYS A 189 12.59 -29.51 12.42
N LEU A 190 12.24 -28.73 11.40
CA LEU A 190 11.58 -29.25 10.19
C LEU A 190 12.51 -30.15 9.35
N LYS A 191 13.79 -29.78 9.27
CA LYS A 191 14.81 -30.61 8.60
C LYS A 191 15.02 -31.94 9.32
N GLU A 192 15.01 -31.94 10.64
CA GLU A 192 15.10 -33.15 11.48
C GLU A 192 13.87 -34.05 11.29
N ALA A 193 12.67 -33.49 11.41
CA ALA A 193 11.43 -34.21 11.16
C ALA A 193 11.33 -34.78 9.75
N LYS A 194 11.87 -34.07 8.74
CA LYS A 194 11.95 -34.58 7.35
C LYS A 194 12.92 -35.77 7.22
N ARG A 195 14.02 -35.75 7.98
CA ARG A 195 14.95 -36.89 8.05
C ARG A 195 14.33 -38.10 8.71
N GLU A 196 13.60 -37.91 9.82
CA GLU A 196 12.85 -38.99 10.50
C GLU A 196 11.74 -39.56 9.62
N LEU A 197 10.98 -38.68 8.95
CA LEU A 197 9.94 -39.11 8.01
C LEU A 197 10.53 -39.95 6.85
N LYS A 198 11.72 -39.58 6.37
CA LYS A 198 12.43 -40.37 5.34
C LYS A 198 12.84 -41.75 5.88
N LYS A 199 13.36 -41.82 7.13
CA LYS A 199 13.65 -43.08 7.81
C LYS A 199 12.41 -43.95 7.96
N LEU A 200 11.34 -43.40 8.50
CA LEU A 200 10.05 -44.11 8.68
C LEU A 200 9.44 -44.59 7.36
N LYS A 201 9.59 -43.80 6.28
CA LYS A 201 9.17 -44.23 4.92
C LYS A 201 9.99 -45.43 4.41
N GLN A 202 11.31 -45.43 4.67
CA GLN A 202 12.19 -46.56 4.32
C GLN A 202 11.85 -47.82 5.16
N GLU A 203 11.65 -47.68 6.45
CA GLU A 203 11.22 -48.77 7.35
C GLU A 203 9.83 -49.32 6.96
N LYS A 204 8.88 -48.41 6.63
CA LYS A 204 7.56 -48.78 6.12
C LYS A 204 7.66 -49.53 4.78
N GLN A 205 8.61 -49.20 3.94
CA GLN A 205 8.81 -49.84 2.66
C GLN A 205 9.51 -51.22 2.82
N ALA A 206 10.40 -51.33 3.81
CA ALA A 206 11.01 -52.60 4.21
C ALA A 206 9.95 -53.56 4.83
N LEU A 207 9.13 -53.06 5.76
CA LEU A 207 8.01 -53.77 6.36
C LEU A 207 6.95 -54.20 5.31
N ARG A 208 6.74 -53.38 4.24
CA ARG A 208 5.83 -53.76 3.14
C ARG A 208 6.34 -54.94 2.30
N LYS A 209 7.65 -55.20 2.30
CA LYS A 209 8.29 -56.29 1.57
C LYS A 209 8.52 -57.53 2.42
N SER A 210 8.20 -57.48 3.74
CA SER A 210 8.45 -58.59 4.66
C SER A 210 7.35 -59.71 4.51
N PRO A 211 7.74 -61.00 4.64
CA PRO A 211 6.81 -62.13 4.54
C PRO A 211 5.69 -62.13 5.61
N GLU A 212 5.97 -61.57 6.78
CA GLU A 212 5.04 -61.51 7.94
C GLU A 212 3.76 -60.72 7.66
N ARG A 213 3.84 -59.74 6.74
CA ARG A 213 2.66 -58.93 6.37
C ARG A 213 1.58 -59.71 5.63
N LYS A 214 1.93 -60.77 4.89
CA LYS A 214 0.94 -61.62 4.20
C LYS A 214 0.07 -62.40 5.19
N ILE A 215 0.64 -62.70 6.37
CA ILE A 215 -0.07 -63.44 7.46
C ILE A 215 -1.00 -62.45 8.22
N GLY A 216 -0.56 -61.22 8.50
CA GLY A 216 -1.33 -60.23 9.24
C GLY A 216 -2.55 -59.68 8.50
N GLN A 217 -2.58 -59.70 7.17
CA GLN A 217 -3.72 -59.21 6.38
C GLN A 217 -4.95 -60.13 6.47
N VAL A 218 -4.77 -61.39 6.82
CA VAL A 218 -5.88 -62.37 6.96
C VAL A 218 -6.49 -62.29 8.36
N VAL A 219 -5.72 -61.87 9.40
CA VAL A 219 -6.16 -61.88 10.80
C VAL A 219 -6.85 -60.59 11.21
N LEU A 220 -6.60 -59.44 10.56
CA LEU A 220 -7.08 -58.14 10.98
C LEU A 220 -8.20 -57.50 10.10
N ALA A 221 -8.82 -58.32 9.23
CA ALA A 221 -9.91 -57.83 8.37
C ALA A 221 -11.15 -57.27 9.09
N PRO A 222 -11.49 -57.63 10.36
CA PRO A 222 -12.70 -57.12 11.04
C PRO A 222 -12.54 -55.74 11.70
N TYR A 223 -11.36 -55.21 11.88
CA TYR A 223 -11.13 -53.96 12.64
C TYR A 223 -10.84 -52.75 11.74
N ARG A 224 -11.70 -52.51 10.74
CA ARG A 224 -11.70 -51.21 10.07
C ARG A 224 -12.52 -50.19 10.86
N LEU A 225 -11.86 -49.31 11.60
CA LEU A 225 -12.49 -48.15 12.23
C LEU A 225 -13.33 -47.37 11.22
N PRO A 226 -14.59 -47.01 11.57
CA PRO A 226 -15.49 -46.34 10.66
C PRO A 226 -14.90 -44.99 10.14
N GLN A 227 -15.02 -44.75 8.86
CA GLN A 227 -14.57 -43.52 8.19
C GLN A 227 -15.12 -42.22 8.82
N LYS A 228 -16.16 -42.33 9.67
CA LYS A 228 -16.70 -41.20 10.45
C LYS A 228 -15.72 -40.63 11.47
N LEU A 229 -14.89 -41.48 12.14
CA LEU A 229 -13.88 -40.99 13.12
C LEU A 229 -12.75 -40.21 12.47
N LEU A 230 -12.36 -40.57 11.26
CA LEU A 230 -11.37 -39.83 10.49
C LEU A 230 -11.87 -38.43 10.04
N ARG A 231 -13.18 -38.25 9.85
CA ARG A 231 -13.80 -36.96 9.56
C ARG A 231 -13.82 -36.02 10.78
N GLU A 232 -14.02 -36.56 11.98
CA GLU A 232 -14.05 -35.78 13.23
C GLU A 232 -12.62 -35.32 13.66
N VAL A 233 -11.61 -36.18 13.46
CA VAL A 233 -10.22 -35.84 13.73
C VAL A 233 -9.72 -34.76 12.75
N ARG A 234 -10.14 -34.75 11.50
CA ARG A 234 -9.82 -33.69 10.52
C ARG A 234 -10.44 -32.34 10.84
N LYS A 235 -11.50 -32.28 11.63
CA LYS A 235 -12.14 -31.03 12.07
C LYS A 235 -11.41 -30.33 13.22
N ARG A 236 -10.53 -31.05 13.97
CA ARG A 236 -9.82 -30.53 15.16
C ARG A 236 -8.42 -29.99 14.92
N PHE A 237 -7.86 -30.14 13.72
CA PHE A 237 -6.59 -29.48 13.39
C PHE A 237 -6.88 -28.17 12.68
N PRO A 238 -6.34 -27.01 13.15
CA PRO A 238 -6.43 -25.77 12.41
C PRO A 238 -5.78 -26.01 11.05
N LYS A 239 -6.55 -25.78 9.98
CA LYS A 239 -6.02 -25.87 8.62
C LYS A 239 -4.95 -24.80 8.50
N THR A 240 -3.72 -25.24 8.33
CA THR A 240 -2.59 -24.43 7.87
C THR A 240 -3.06 -23.44 6.80
N VAL A 241 -2.50 -22.21 6.88
CA VAL A 241 -2.48 -21.18 5.85
C VAL A 241 -2.75 -21.81 4.49
N ALA A 242 -3.70 -21.25 3.74
CA ALA A 242 -3.91 -21.69 2.35
C ALA A 242 -2.54 -21.64 1.68
N ALA A 243 -1.93 -22.81 1.53
CA ALA A 243 -0.73 -22.92 0.75
C ALA A 243 -1.11 -22.40 -0.64
N ARG A 244 -0.28 -21.54 -1.22
CA ARG A 244 -0.35 -21.31 -2.67
C ARG A 244 -0.54 -22.70 -3.29
N PRO A 245 -1.47 -22.87 -4.26
CA PRO A 245 -1.63 -24.15 -4.94
C PRO A 245 -0.24 -24.65 -5.29
N GLY A 246 0.10 -25.88 -4.93
CA GLY A 246 1.40 -26.44 -5.32
C GLY A 246 1.50 -26.30 -6.83
N SER A 247 2.68 -26.02 -7.38
CA SER A 247 2.90 -25.79 -8.82
C SER A 247 2.14 -26.80 -9.71
N GLY A 248 2.04 -28.05 -9.27
CA GLY A 248 1.30 -29.08 -9.98
C GLY A 248 -0.22 -29.02 -9.93
N GLU A 249 -0.83 -28.34 -8.94
CA GLU A 249 -2.30 -28.19 -8.84
C GLU A 249 -2.77 -27.04 -9.74
N TYR A 250 -2.08 -25.90 -9.66
CA TYR A 250 -2.34 -24.77 -10.54
C TYR A 250 -2.04 -25.09 -12.00
N HIS A 251 -0.93 -25.76 -12.28
CA HIS A 251 -0.59 -26.17 -13.64
C HIS A 251 -1.70 -27.00 -14.30
N LYS A 252 -2.28 -27.98 -13.58
CA LYS A 252 -3.43 -28.76 -14.08
C LYS A 252 -4.68 -27.93 -14.26
N TRP A 253 -4.86 -26.92 -13.41
CA TRP A 253 -6.02 -26.05 -13.48
C TRP A 253 -5.94 -25.11 -14.69
N ILE A 254 -4.77 -24.49 -14.95
CA ILE A 254 -4.59 -23.57 -16.08
C ILE A 254 -4.62 -24.33 -17.42
N GLU A 255 -4.00 -25.50 -17.51
CA GLU A 255 -4.02 -26.35 -18.72
C GLU A 255 -5.42 -26.70 -19.21
N LYS A 256 -6.38 -26.84 -18.32
CA LYS A 256 -7.80 -27.10 -18.68
C LYS A 256 -8.52 -25.85 -19.18
N ARG A 257 -8.02 -24.66 -18.88
CA ARG A 257 -8.68 -23.36 -19.15
C ARG A 257 -8.01 -22.57 -20.26
N ARG A 258 -6.80 -22.93 -20.61
CA ARG A 258 -6.13 -22.39 -21.79
C ARG A 258 -6.84 -22.79 -23.07
N VAL A 259 -6.79 -21.90 -24.05
CA VAL A 259 -7.32 -22.21 -25.38
C VAL A 259 -6.51 -23.34 -26.00
N GLN A 260 -7.20 -24.37 -26.47
CA GLN A 260 -6.57 -25.52 -27.08
C GLN A 260 -6.18 -25.18 -28.53
N ALA A 261 -5.08 -25.81 -29.04
CA ALA A 261 -4.55 -25.53 -30.36
C ALA A 261 -5.60 -25.67 -31.48
N GLY A 262 -6.54 -26.61 -31.32
CA GLY A 262 -7.65 -26.81 -32.28
C GLY A 262 -8.69 -25.69 -32.30
N GLU A 263 -8.76 -24.85 -31.29
CA GLU A 263 -9.73 -23.75 -31.17
C GLU A 263 -9.19 -22.43 -31.73
N LEU A 264 -7.87 -22.28 -31.86
CA LEU A 264 -7.21 -21.05 -32.30
C LEU A 264 -7.70 -20.55 -33.66
N GLY A 265 -7.97 -21.48 -34.61
CA GLY A 265 -8.53 -21.13 -35.93
C GLY A 265 -9.92 -20.52 -35.83
N ALA A 266 -10.79 -21.09 -35.00
CA ALA A 266 -12.14 -20.60 -34.79
C ALA A 266 -12.15 -19.19 -34.14
N LEU A 267 -11.24 -18.95 -33.19
CA LEU A 267 -11.08 -17.63 -32.56
C LEU A 267 -10.62 -16.55 -33.54
N ARG A 268 -9.71 -16.92 -34.48
CA ARG A 268 -9.29 -16.00 -35.55
C ARG A 268 -10.46 -15.58 -36.44
N GLU A 269 -11.27 -16.56 -36.89
CA GLU A 269 -12.46 -16.23 -37.72
C GLU A 269 -13.50 -15.41 -36.95
N GLN A 270 -13.71 -15.73 -35.66
CA GLN A 270 -14.59 -14.93 -34.81
C GLN A 270 -14.06 -13.49 -34.63
N GLY A 271 -12.75 -13.32 -34.44
CA GLY A 271 -12.12 -12.01 -34.31
C GLY A 271 -12.29 -11.14 -35.58
N LYS A 272 -12.27 -11.76 -36.75
CA LYS A 272 -12.57 -11.07 -38.05
C LYS A 272 -14.01 -10.62 -38.15
N ALA A 273 -14.91 -11.28 -37.45
CA ALA A 273 -16.35 -10.94 -37.47
C ALA A 273 -16.75 -9.91 -36.40
N PHE A 274 -15.85 -9.44 -35.55
CA PHE A 274 -16.16 -8.39 -34.59
C PHE A 274 -16.59 -7.08 -35.27
N ALA A 275 -17.61 -6.43 -34.73
CA ALA A 275 -18.10 -5.15 -35.24
C ALA A 275 -17.08 -4.03 -35.02
N TYR A 276 -16.45 -4.02 -33.85
CA TYR A 276 -15.38 -3.09 -33.48
C TYR A 276 -14.05 -3.85 -33.46
N GLN A 277 -13.14 -3.43 -34.32
CA GLN A 277 -11.85 -4.08 -34.55
C GLN A 277 -10.71 -3.05 -34.44
N PRO A 278 -10.37 -2.56 -33.24
CA PRO A 278 -9.31 -1.59 -33.06
C PRO A 278 -7.93 -2.20 -33.32
N CYS A 279 -6.98 -1.41 -33.80
CA CYS A 279 -5.58 -1.78 -33.78
C CYS A 279 -5.02 -1.63 -32.37
N ILE A 280 -4.28 -2.64 -31.88
CA ILE A 280 -3.61 -2.63 -30.57
C ILE A 280 -2.11 -2.48 -30.79
N SER A 281 -1.52 -1.40 -30.27
CA SER A 281 -0.08 -1.19 -30.26
C SER A 281 0.52 -1.83 -29.00
N ILE A 282 1.41 -2.79 -29.16
CA ILE A 282 2.13 -3.45 -28.06
C ILE A 282 3.50 -2.82 -27.97
N ILE A 283 3.83 -2.22 -26.83
CA ILE A 283 5.12 -1.56 -26.60
C ILE A 283 5.98 -2.48 -25.75
N THR A 284 7.18 -2.81 -26.25
CA THR A 284 8.16 -3.67 -25.58
C THR A 284 9.51 -2.97 -25.53
N PRO A 285 9.88 -2.30 -24.41
CA PRO A 285 11.23 -1.79 -24.18
C PRO A 285 12.21 -2.95 -24.07
N VAL A 286 13.36 -2.87 -24.75
CA VAL A 286 14.37 -3.94 -24.78
C VAL A 286 15.73 -3.40 -24.37
N PHE A 287 16.41 -4.09 -23.45
CA PHE A 287 17.78 -3.79 -23.09
C PHE A 287 18.54 -5.07 -22.70
N ASN A 288 19.54 -5.48 -23.52
CA ASN A 288 20.39 -6.65 -23.27
C ASN A 288 19.61 -7.91 -22.85
N THR A 289 18.49 -8.18 -23.53
CA THR A 289 17.63 -9.33 -23.23
C THR A 289 18.21 -10.62 -23.75
N PRO A 290 18.24 -11.71 -22.98
CA PRO A 290 18.61 -13.02 -23.49
C PRO A 290 17.79 -13.40 -24.72
N VAL A 291 18.46 -13.83 -25.79
CA VAL A 291 17.85 -14.13 -27.09
C VAL A 291 16.65 -15.08 -26.99
N ALA A 292 16.76 -16.12 -26.15
CA ALA A 292 15.68 -17.09 -25.97
C ALA A 292 14.40 -16.42 -25.43
N TRP A 293 14.52 -15.54 -24.45
CA TRP A 293 13.38 -14.85 -23.84
C TRP A 293 12.74 -13.83 -24.78
N LEU A 294 13.59 -13.03 -25.47
CA LEU A 294 13.11 -12.09 -26.47
C LEU A 294 12.39 -12.80 -27.62
N THR A 295 12.91 -13.96 -28.04
CA THR A 295 12.27 -14.78 -29.06
C THR A 295 10.91 -15.29 -28.60
N GLU A 296 10.82 -15.87 -27.39
CA GLU A 296 9.55 -16.36 -26.83
C GLU A 296 8.53 -15.23 -26.67
N CYS A 297 8.97 -14.05 -26.25
CA CYS A 297 8.12 -12.85 -26.12
C CYS A 297 7.49 -12.50 -27.48
N VAL A 298 8.28 -12.32 -28.52
CA VAL A 298 7.81 -11.97 -29.87
C VAL A 298 6.97 -13.10 -30.48
N GLU A 299 7.35 -14.37 -30.29
CA GLU A 299 6.57 -15.53 -30.73
C GLU A 299 5.15 -15.53 -30.12
N SER A 300 5.01 -15.12 -28.86
CA SER A 300 3.73 -15.03 -28.17
C SER A 300 2.81 -13.99 -28.80
N VAL A 301 3.37 -12.90 -29.33
CA VAL A 301 2.63 -11.87 -30.06
C VAL A 301 2.27 -12.35 -31.49
N LEU A 302 3.20 -13.01 -32.18
CA LEU A 302 2.93 -13.61 -33.50
C LEU A 302 1.86 -14.71 -33.43
N ALA A 303 1.75 -15.40 -32.31
CA ALA A 303 0.75 -16.45 -32.08
C ALA A 303 -0.66 -15.91 -31.81
N GLN A 304 -0.86 -14.60 -31.62
CA GLN A 304 -2.15 -14.02 -31.26
C GLN A 304 -3.24 -14.38 -32.28
N THR A 305 -4.41 -14.72 -31.77
CA THR A 305 -5.60 -15.04 -32.59
C THR A 305 -6.32 -13.81 -33.12
N TYR A 306 -6.14 -12.65 -32.49
CA TYR A 306 -6.55 -11.36 -33.03
C TYR A 306 -5.44 -10.75 -33.88
N GLU A 307 -5.72 -10.36 -35.10
CA GLU A 307 -4.68 -10.07 -36.11
C GLU A 307 -4.37 -8.56 -36.27
N LYS A 308 -5.22 -7.65 -35.74
CA LYS A 308 -5.02 -6.18 -35.86
C LYS A 308 -4.18 -5.66 -34.70
N TRP A 309 -2.89 -5.89 -34.76
CA TRP A 309 -1.90 -5.39 -33.80
C TRP A 309 -0.63 -4.91 -34.52
N GLU A 310 0.11 -4.08 -33.86
CA GLU A 310 1.51 -3.75 -34.14
C GLU A 310 2.35 -4.00 -32.89
N LEU A 311 3.59 -4.44 -33.06
CA LEU A 311 4.57 -4.65 -31.99
C LEU A 311 5.72 -3.67 -32.16
N LEU A 312 5.94 -2.82 -31.15
CA LEU A 312 7.01 -1.84 -31.14
C LEU A 312 8.14 -2.33 -30.20
N LEU A 313 9.22 -2.83 -30.79
CA LEU A 313 10.45 -3.24 -30.10
C LEU A 313 11.34 -2.01 -29.97
N ILE A 314 11.51 -1.47 -28.78
CA ILE A 314 12.28 -0.25 -28.55
C ILE A 314 13.59 -0.61 -27.85
N ASP A 315 14.69 -0.61 -28.62
CA ASP A 315 16.03 -0.89 -28.12
C ASP A 315 16.61 0.32 -27.36
N ASP A 316 16.69 0.22 -26.04
CA ASP A 316 17.26 1.24 -25.13
C ASP A 316 18.81 1.15 -25.09
N ASP A 317 19.43 1.21 -26.28
CA ASP A 317 20.88 1.16 -26.51
C ASP A 317 21.54 -0.12 -25.97
N SER A 318 21.03 -1.28 -26.39
CA SER A 318 21.64 -2.57 -26.07
C SER A 318 23.09 -2.64 -26.57
N THR A 319 23.95 -3.22 -25.76
CA THR A 319 25.36 -3.44 -26.02
C THR A 319 25.68 -4.89 -26.38
N ASP A 320 24.78 -5.82 -26.09
CA ASP A 320 24.92 -7.22 -26.43
C ASP A 320 24.62 -7.45 -27.91
N LEU A 321 25.62 -7.94 -28.65
CA LEU A 321 25.55 -8.14 -30.11
C LEU A 321 24.54 -9.23 -30.52
N GLU A 322 24.31 -10.22 -29.65
CA GLU A 322 23.34 -11.28 -29.94
C GLU A 322 21.91 -10.75 -29.79
N THR A 323 21.63 -9.94 -28.77
CA THR A 323 20.37 -9.24 -28.63
C THR A 323 20.08 -8.35 -29.85
N LEU A 324 21.06 -7.54 -30.29
CA LEU A 324 20.91 -6.67 -31.47
C LEU A 324 20.63 -7.43 -32.75
N ARG A 325 21.32 -8.57 -32.96
CA ARG A 325 21.09 -9.43 -34.12
C ARG A 325 19.67 -10.02 -34.08
N CYS A 326 19.28 -10.54 -32.91
CA CYS A 326 17.96 -11.11 -32.70
C CYS A 326 16.85 -10.09 -32.96
N LEU A 327 16.97 -8.85 -32.49
CA LEU A 327 16.01 -7.77 -32.75
C LEU A 327 15.81 -7.54 -34.25
N ASN A 328 16.92 -7.46 -35.04
CA ASN A 328 16.85 -7.26 -36.50
C ASN A 328 16.17 -8.45 -37.20
N GLU A 329 16.50 -9.68 -36.77
CA GLU A 329 15.93 -10.92 -37.33
C GLU A 329 14.44 -11.01 -37.05
N LEU A 330 13.99 -10.67 -35.80
CA LEU A 330 12.60 -10.69 -35.39
C LEU A 330 11.78 -9.62 -36.11
N ALA A 331 12.30 -8.38 -36.24
CA ALA A 331 11.65 -7.31 -36.98
C ALA A 331 11.45 -7.63 -38.47
N ALA A 332 12.33 -8.43 -39.07
CA ALA A 332 12.22 -8.86 -40.47
C ALA A 332 11.16 -9.96 -40.70
N ARG A 333 10.63 -10.60 -39.63
CA ARG A 333 9.69 -11.75 -39.77
C ARG A 333 8.27 -11.37 -40.12
N ASP A 334 7.81 -10.19 -39.65
CA ASP A 334 6.45 -9.74 -39.86
C ASP A 334 6.43 -8.21 -40.00
N SER A 335 5.71 -7.68 -40.98
CA SER A 335 5.63 -6.23 -41.26
C SER A 335 4.94 -5.42 -40.17
N ARG A 336 4.23 -6.08 -39.23
CA ARG A 336 3.61 -5.46 -38.04
C ARG A 336 4.59 -5.25 -36.90
N ILE A 337 5.82 -5.76 -37.00
CA ILE A 337 6.87 -5.57 -36.01
C ILE A 337 7.71 -4.37 -36.42
N VAL A 338 7.68 -3.32 -35.62
CA VAL A 338 8.44 -2.09 -35.82
C VAL A 338 9.57 -2.06 -34.78
N MET A 339 10.82 -1.99 -35.26
CA MET A 339 11.98 -1.82 -34.39
C MET A 339 12.43 -0.37 -34.42
N ALA A 340 12.65 0.22 -33.26
CA ALA A 340 13.32 1.51 -33.11
C ALA A 340 14.45 1.40 -32.10
N LYS A 341 15.58 2.10 -32.39
CA LYS A 341 16.73 2.17 -31.50
C LYS A 341 16.92 3.59 -30.99
N ASP A 342 17.17 3.73 -29.71
CA ASP A 342 17.56 5.00 -29.10
C ASP A 342 19.07 5.23 -29.22
N ALA A 343 19.47 6.50 -29.39
CA ALA A 343 20.87 6.88 -29.59
C ALA A 343 21.74 6.73 -28.33
N LYS A 344 21.10 6.66 -27.17
CA LYS A 344 21.69 6.45 -25.85
C LYS A 344 20.65 5.86 -24.91
N ARG A 345 21.11 5.12 -23.94
CA ARG A 345 20.26 4.56 -22.89
C ARG A 345 19.49 5.64 -22.13
N GLY A 346 18.18 5.56 -22.15
CA GLY A 346 17.26 6.51 -21.50
C GLY A 346 16.47 5.93 -20.34
N GLY A 347 16.48 4.61 -20.16
CA GLY A 347 15.67 3.88 -19.19
C GLY A 347 14.30 3.48 -19.72
N ILE A 348 13.58 2.67 -18.94
CA ILE A 348 12.33 2.04 -19.34
C ILE A 348 11.24 3.08 -19.72
N SER A 349 11.12 4.17 -18.96
CA SER A 349 10.14 5.24 -19.23
C SER A 349 10.43 5.95 -20.56
N ALA A 350 11.71 6.27 -20.83
CA ALA A 350 12.10 6.92 -22.09
C ALA A 350 11.84 6.01 -23.30
N ALA A 351 12.23 4.74 -23.22
CA ALA A 351 11.98 3.76 -24.27
C ALA A 351 10.47 3.55 -24.49
N SER A 352 9.68 3.44 -23.41
CA SER A 352 8.21 3.34 -23.50
C SER A 352 7.59 4.56 -24.15
N ASN A 353 8.02 5.78 -23.81
CA ASN A 353 7.57 7.02 -24.45
C ASN A 353 7.98 7.10 -25.92
N ARG A 354 9.18 6.60 -26.26
CA ARG A 354 9.59 6.47 -27.67
C ARG A 354 8.63 5.54 -28.41
N GLY A 355 8.28 4.39 -27.82
CA GLY A 355 7.26 3.49 -28.36
C GLY A 355 5.92 4.23 -28.56
N LEU A 356 5.41 4.92 -27.51
CA LEU A 356 4.18 5.71 -27.56
C LEU A 356 4.18 6.75 -28.70
N SER A 357 5.32 7.35 -29.03
CA SER A 357 5.43 8.30 -30.12
C SER A 357 5.28 7.67 -31.51
N LEU A 358 5.49 6.36 -31.62
CA LEU A 358 5.43 5.58 -32.86
C LEU A 358 4.11 4.80 -33.01
N THR A 359 3.28 4.73 -31.95
CA THR A 359 2.03 3.97 -31.99
C THR A 359 1.03 4.53 -32.98
N GLU A 360 0.40 3.66 -33.77
CA GLU A 360 -0.72 3.98 -34.67
C GLU A 360 -2.05 3.45 -34.11
N GLY A 361 -2.03 2.40 -33.31
CA GLY A 361 -3.21 1.77 -32.72
C GLY A 361 -4.04 2.70 -31.81
N GLU A 362 -5.31 2.42 -31.67
CA GLU A 362 -6.23 3.12 -30.76
C GLU A 362 -5.99 2.73 -29.30
N TRP A 363 -5.56 1.50 -29.09
CA TRP A 363 -5.26 0.93 -27.79
C TRP A 363 -3.77 0.61 -27.67
N VAL A 364 -3.24 0.78 -26.45
CA VAL A 364 -1.85 0.47 -26.14
C VAL A 364 -1.80 -0.61 -25.06
N ALA A 365 -0.99 -1.63 -25.28
CA ALA A 365 -0.62 -2.66 -24.32
C ALA A 365 0.86 -2.56 -24.00
N PHE A 366 1.25 -2.92 -22.78
CA PHE A 366 2.64 -2.97 -22.36
C PHE A 366 3.04 -4.43 -22.15
N LEU A 367 4.15 -4.84 -22.76
CA LEU A 367 4.71 -6.19 -22.68
C LEU A 367 6.20 -6.11 -22.37
N ASP A 368 6.61 -6.71 -21.26
CA ASP A 368 8.02 -6.78 -20.90
C ASP A 368 8.75 -7.78 -21.82
N HIS A 369 9.99 -7.45 -22.16
CA HIS A 369 10.79 -8.17 -23.18
C HIS A 369 11.14 -9.62 -22.83
N ASP A 370 10.91 -10.06 -21.61
CA ASP A 370 11.17 -11.40 -21.10
C ASP A 370 9.89 -12.18 -20.75
N ASP A 371 8.71 -11.60 -20.98
CA ASP A 371 7.40 -12.15 -20.65
C ASP A 371 6.67 -12.70 -21.89
N VAL A 372 5.54 -13.38 -21.67
CA VAL A 372 4.76 -13.99 -22.75
C VAL A 372 3.26 -13.77 -22.56
N LEU A 373 2.54 -13.64 -23.66
CA LEU A 373 1.08 -13.54 -23.70
C LEU A 373 0.42 -14.90 -23.98
N GLU A 374 -0.77 -15.14 -23.43
CA GLU A 374 -1.64 -16.21 -23.92
C GLU A 374 -2.03 -15.97 -25.39
N PRO A 375 -2.17 -17.02 -26.23
CA PRO A 375 -2.47 -16.85 -27.65
C PRO A 375 -3.78 -16.14 -27.97
N ASP A 376 -4.72 -16.14 -27.03
CA ASP A 376 -6.01 -15.44 -27.17
C ASP A 376 -6.09 -14.12 -26.38
N ALA A 377 -4.97 -13.62 -25.87
CA ALA A 377 -4.95 -12.45 -25.00
C ALA A 377 -5.58 -11.22 -25.67
N LEU A 378 -5.14 -10.85 -26.84
CA LEU A 378 -5.70 -9.70 -27.58
C LEU A 378 -7.15 -9.96 -28.00
N PHE A 379 -7.47 -11.20 -28.41
CA PHE A 379 -8.84 -11.56 -28.74
C PHE A 379 -9.80 -11.37 -27.57
N GLN A 380 -9.44 -11.79 -26.36
CA GLN A 380 -10.29 -11.64 -25.18
C GLN A 380 -10.52 -10.15 -24.84
N ASN A 381 -9.49 -9.33 -24.96
CA ASN A 381 -9.61 -7.89 -24.77
C ASN A 381 -10.57 -7.26 -25.81
N VAL A 382 -10.40 -7.56 -27.10
CA VAL A 382 -11.26 -7.01 -28.15
C VAL A 382 -12.69 -7.57 -28.05
N LYS A 383 -12.85 -8.83 -27.65
CA LYS A 383 -14.17 -9.41 -27.38
C LYS A 383 -14.87 -8.63 -26.26
N TRP A 384 -14.15 -8.29 -25.16
CA TRP A 384 -14.70 -7.50 -24.07
C TRP A 384 -15.16 -6.11 -24.54
N LEU A 385 -14.40 -5.51 -25.46
CA LEU A 385 -14.72 -4.22 -26.05
C LEU A 385 -15.98 -4.24 -26.93
N GLN A 386 -16.47 -5.39 -27.38
CA GLN A 386 -17.75 -5.46 -28.11
C GLN A 386 -18.91 -5.07 -27.20
N ASP A 387 -18.86 -5.48 -25.92
CA ASP A 387 -19.90 -5.24 -24.92
C ASP A 387 -19.63 -3.95 -24.12
N HIS A 388 -18.37 -3.48 -24.08
CA HIS A 388 -17.91 -2.30 -23.32
C HIS A 388 -17.12 -1.33 -24.21
N PRO A 389 -17.74 -0.74 -25.25
CA PRO A 389 -17.04 0.16 -26.18
C PRO A 389 -16.62 1.48 -25.54
N ASP A 390 -17.17 1.80 -24.37
CA ASP A 390 -16.85 2.97 -23.56
C ASP A 390 -15.60 2.79 -22.68
N ALA A 391 -15.04 1.57 -22.57
CA ALA A 391 -13.87 1.30 -21.74
C ALA A 391 -12.69 2.23 -22.09
N ASP A 392 -11.95 2.64 -21.05
CA ASP A 392 -10.72 3.43 -21.17
C ASP A 392 -9.48 2.64 -20.73
N LEU A 393 -9.65 1.73 -19.76
CA LEU A 393 -8.62 0.84 -19.28
C LEU A 393 -9.22 -0.55 -19.06
N ILE A 394 -8.51 -1.58 -19.53
CA ILE A 394 -8.85 -3.00 -19.31
C ILE A 394 -7.63 -3.70 -18.77
N TYR A 395 -7.79 -4.52 -17.74
CA TYR A 395 -6.71 -5.35 -17.20
C TYR A 395 -7.17 -6.80 -17.01
N SER A 396 -6.20 -7.73 -16.97
CA SER A 396 -6.47 -9.16 -16.80
C SER A 396 -5.75 -9.76 -15.62
N ASP A 397 -6.07 -11.00 -15.27
CA ASP A 397 -5.28 -11.82 -14.36
C ASP A 397 -3.93 -12.18 -14.99
N GLU A 398 -2.96 -12.53 -14.14
CA GLU A 398 -1.62 -12.95 -14.54
C GLU A 398 -1.14 -14.13 -13.69
N ASP A 399 -0.08 -14.79 -14.14
CA ASP A 399 0.64 -15.81 -13.37
C ASP A 399 2.16 -15.68 -13.55
N LYS A 400 2.90 -16.64 -13.04
CA LYS A 400 4.36 -16.69 -13.19
C LYS A 400 4.77 -17.82 -14.11
N LEU A 401 5.62 -17.51 -15.10
CA LEU A 401 6.28 -18.47 -15.97
C LEU A 401 7.62 -18.90 -15.35
N THR A 402 7.78 -20.18 -15.10
CA THR A 402 9.00 -20.81 -14.56
C THR A 402 9.52 -21.88 -15.49
N GLU A 403 10.72 -22.41 -15.23
CA GLU A 403 11.26 -23.57 -15.97
C GLU A 403 10.38 -24.82 -15.85
N GLU A 404 9.59 -24.92 -14.77
CA GLU A 404 8.68 -26.05 -14.51
C GLU A 404 7.27 -25.82 -15.09
N GLY A 405 7.02 -24.68 -15.75
CA GLY A 405 5.73 -24.26 -16.27
C GLY A 405 5.08 -23.10 -15.49
N PHE A 406 3.76 -22.99 -15.56
CA PHE A 406 3.01 -21.90 -14.91
C PHE A 406 2.82 -22.14 -13.42
N ASP A 407 2.98 -21.05 -12.62
CA ASP A 407 2.86 -21.07 -11.16
C ASP A 407 2.34 -19.72 -10.62
N SER A 408 1.99 -19.72 -9.35
CA SER A 408 1.69 -18.50 -8.57
C SER A 408 0.73 -17.53 -9.24
N PRO A 409 -0.51 -17.95 -9.57
CA PRO A 409 -1.51 -17.07 -10.18
C PRO A 409 -1.83 -15.87 -9.30
N ILE A 410 -2.10 -14.75 -9.95
CA ILE A 410 -2.59 -13.51 -9.34
C ILE A 410 -3.98 -13.25 -9.91
N PHE A 411 -4.99 -13.71 -9.16
CA PHE A 411 -6.39 -13.47 -9.46
C PHE A 411 -6.81 -12.13 -8.87
N LYS A 412 -7.10 -11.18 -9.74
CA LYS A 412 -7.40 -9.79 -9.40
C LYS A 412 -8.90 -9.61 -9.15
N PRO A 413 -9.31 -8.65 -8.31
CA PRO A 413 -10.70 -8.22 -8.24
C PRO A 413 -11.06 -7.35 -9.45
N ASP A 414 -12.34 -7.06 -9.64
CA ASP A 414 -12.76 -5.91 -10.44
C ASP A 414 -12.25 -4.62 -9.78
N TRP A 415 -12.44 -3.46 -10.41
CA TRP A 415 -11.83 -2.21 -9.95
C TRP A 415 -12.06 -1.93 -8.46
N SER A 416 -10.96 -1.87 -7.73
CA SER A 416 -10.90 -1.68 -6.28
C SER A 416 -9.88 -0.58 -5.96
N PRO A 417 -10.30 0.71 -5.92
CA PRO A 417 -9.38 1.83 -5.78
C PRO A 417 -8.55 1.77 -4.50
N ASP A 418 -9.15 1.43 -3.34
CA ASP A 418 -8.39 1.34 -2.09
C ASP A 418 -7.34 0.21 -2.11
N TYR A 419 -7.59 -0.87 -2.85
CA TYR A 419 -6.58 -1.91 -3.07
C TYR A 419 -5.48 -1.43 -4.01
N PHE A 420 -5.84 -0.70 -5.06
CA PHE A 420 -4.88 -0.12 -5.99
C PHE A 420 -3.96 0.90 -5.29
N PHE A 421 -4.49 1.73 -4.41
CA PHE A 421 -3.69 2.65 -3.59
C PHE A 421 -2.82 1.93 -2.54
N SER A 422 -3.14 0.69 -2.20
CA SER A 422 -2.32 -0.13 -1.30
C SER A 422 -1.22 -0.90 -2.02
N CYS A 423 -1.41 -1.27 -3.28
CA CYS A 423 -0.41 -1.90 -4.14
C CYS A 423 -0.85 -1.83 -5.61
N ASN A 424 0.11 -1.65 -6.51
CA ASN A 424 -0.17 -1.78 -7.94
C ASN A 424 -0.53 -3.24 -8.27
N TYR A 425 -1.82 -3.56 -8.32
CA TYR A 425 -2.29 -4.89 -8.70
C TYR A 425 -2.70 -4.97 -10.18
N LEU A 426 -2.82 -3.84 -10.88
CA LEU A 426 -3.17 -3.82 -12.31
C LEU A 426 -2.09 -4.51 -13.14
N CYS A 427 -0.83 -4.15 -12.94
CA CYS A 427 0.35 -4.73 -13.58
C CYS A 427 0.11 -5.15 -15.05
N HIS A 428 0.00 -6.44 -15.32
CA HIS A 428 -0.10 -7.03 -16.65
C HIS A 428 -1.31 -8.00 -16.73
N LEU A 429 -1.91 -8.24 -17.88
CA LEU A 429 -1.87 -7.41 -19.08
C LEU A 429 -2.81 -6.22 -18.88
N THR A 430 -2.36 -5.02 -19.19
CA THR A 430 -3.18 -3.82 -19.14
C THR A 430 -3.22 -3.17 -20.51
N LEU A 431 -4.44 -2.91 -21.01
CA LEU A 431 -4.72 -2.15 -22.23
C LEU A 431 -5.30 -0.80 -21.85
N VAL A 432 -4.80 0.27 -22.46
CA VAL A 432 -5.26 1.64 -22.21
C VAL A 432 -5.53 2.34 -23.53
N ARG A 433 -6.56 3.18 -23.60
CA ARG A 433 -6.76 4.07 -24.75
C ARG A 433 -5.54 4.97 -24.92
N ARG A 434 -4.96 4.96 -26.12
CA ARG A 434 -3.79 5.78 -26.46
C ARG A 434 -3.98 7.26 -26.12
N GLU A 435 -5.16 7.79 -26.44
CA GLU A 435 -5.49 9.20 -26.19
C GLU A 435 -5.42 9.55 -24.71
N LEU A 436 -5.83 8.64 -23.83
CA LEU A 436 -5.78 8.86 -22.38
C LEU A 436 -4.33 8.88 -21.88
N ILE A 437 -3.46 7.97 -22.39
CA ILE A 437 -2.04 7.99 -22.08
C ILE A 437 -1.39 9.32 -22.51
N ARG A 438 -1.73 9.81 -23.72
CA ARG A 438 -1.24 11.11 -24.21
C ARG A 438 -1.71 12.28 -23.37
N ARG A 439 -2.96 12.25 -22.95
CA ARG A 439 -3.55 13.30 -22.10
C ARG A 439 -2.85 13.43 -20.76
N VAL A 440 -2.47 12.33 -20.14
CA VAL A 440 -1.73 12.36 -18.89
C VAL A 440 -0.22 12.54 -19.05
N GLY A 441 0.29 12.67 -20.29
CA GLY A 441 1.68 12.99 -20.60
C GLY A 441 2.64 11.79 -20.66
N GLY A 442 2.13 10.54 -20.78
CA GLY A 442 2.96 9.34 -20.90
C GLY A 442 3.69 8.95 -19.62
N PHE A 443 4.80 8.23 -19.75
CA PHE A 443 5.65 7.81 -18.63
C PHE A 443 6.58 8.92 -18.15
N ARG A 444 6.95 8.87 -16.88
CA ARG A 444 7.85 9.84 -16.24
C ARG A 444 9.10 9.11 -15.71
N SER A 445 10.28 9.48 -16.19
CA SER A 445 11.54 8.79 -15.87
C SER A 445 11.95 8.90 -14.39
N GLU A 446 11.50 9.93 -13.69
CA GLU A 446 11.70 10.06 -12.25
C GLU A 446 10.99 8.95 -11.44
N PHE A 447 10.08 8.20 -12.08
CA PHE A 447 9.38 7.07 -11.48
C PHE A 447 9.86 5.70 -12.00
N ASP A 448 11.02 5.62 -12.66
CA ASP A 448 11.57 4.33 -13.10
C ASP A 448 11.66 3.33 -11.96
N GLY A 449 11.13 2.13 -12.18
CA GLY A 449 10.93 1.08 -11.17
C GLY A 449 9.53 1.03 -10.54
N ALA A 450 8.70 2.07 -10.76
CA ALA A 450 7.26 2.11 -10.48
C ALA A 450 6.55 3.00 -11.54
N GLN A 451 7.11 3.07 -12.74
CA GLN A 451 6.65 3.93 -13.84
C GLN A 451 5.24 3.59 -14.34
N ASP A 452 4.89 2.33 -14.33
CA ASP A 452 3.56 1.82 -14.64
C ASP A 452 2.54 2.23 -13.56
N TYR A 453 2.91 2.14 -12.30
CA TYR A 453 2.06 2.57 -11.19
C TYR A 453 1.78 4.07 -11.25
N ASP A 454 2.81 4.90 -11.47
CA ASP A 454 2.65 6.33 -11.67
C ASP A 454 1.72 6.66 -12.86
N LEU A 455 1.91 5.98 -13.99
CA LEU A 455 1.07 6.15 -15.17
C LEU A 455 -0.39 5.78 -14.86
N PHE A 456 -0.62 4.62 -14.24
CA PHE A 456 -1.97 4.15 -13.96
C PHE A 456 -2.68 5.01 -12.89
N LEU A 457 -1.97 5.55 -11.89
CA LEU A 457 -2.54 6.53 -10.95
C LEU A 457 -3.07 7.75 -11.70
N ARG A 458 -2.27 8.34 -12.61
CA ARG A 458 -2.70 9.49 -13.41
C ARG A 458 -3.84 9.18 -14.39
N ILE A 459 -3.91 7.96 -14.91
CA ILE A 459 -4.99 7.49 -15.76
C ILE A 459 -6.28 7.34 -14.96
N THR A 460 -6.23 6.66 -13.81
CA THR A 460 -7.40 6.39 -12.98
C THR A 460 -7.97 7.65 -12.29
N GLU A 461 -7.22 8.74 -12.28
CA GLU A 461 -7.70 10.08 -11.91
C GLU A 461 -8.60 10.73 -12.99
N GLN A 462 -8.58 10.22 -14.22
CA GLN A 462 -9.27 10.79 -15.38
C GLN A 462 -10.48 9.98 -15.84
N THR A 463 -10.67 8.75 -15.32
CA THR A 463 -11.74 7.86 -15.74
C THR A 463 -12.09 6.84 -14.66
N ASP A 464 -13.37 6.49 -14.60
CA ASP A 464 -13.96 5.38 -13.85
C ASP A 464 -14.28 4.16 -14.74
N ARG A 465 -14.08 4.27 -16.06
CA ARG A 465 -14.36 3.22 -17.06
C ARG A 465 -13.22 2.20 -17.14
N ILE A 466 -13.03 1.51 -16.00
CA ILE A 466 -11.96 0.56 -15.78
C ILE A 466 -12.56 -0.84 -15.64
N TYR A 467 -12.14 -1.78 -16.48
CA TYR A 467 -12.74 -3.11 -16.57
C TYR A 467 -11.70 -4.21 -16.36
N HIS A 468 -12.15 -5.31 -15.77
CA HIS A 468 -11.36 -6.48 -15.48
C HIS A 468 -11.82 -7.69 -16.29
N ILE A 469 -10.88 -8.38 -16.93
CA ILE A 469 -11.09 -9.68 -17.56
C ILE A 469 -10.55 -10.76 -16.63
N PRO A 470 -11.40 -11.58 -15.97
CA PRO A 470 -10.97 -12.58 -15.01
C PRO A 470 -10.41 -13.83 -15.70
N ARG A 471 -9.38 -13.63 -16.50
CA ARG A 471 -8.62 -14.67 -17.21
C ARG A 471 -7.14 -14.38 -17.11
N VAL A 472 -6.33 -15.42 -16.94
CA VAL A 472 -4.87 -15.31 -17.03
C VAL A 472 -4.49 -15.15 -18.48
N LEU A 473 -4.06 -13.94 -18.86
CA LEU A 473 -3.71 -13.59 -20.24
C LEU A 473 -2.24 -13.19 -20.39
N TYR A 474 -1.52 -13.11 -19.28
CA TYR A 474 -0.12 -12.69 -19.21
C TYR A 474 0.67 -13.60 -18.27
N HIS A 475 1.87 -14.00 -18.70
CA HIS A 475 2.76 -14.85 -17.96
C HIS A 475 4.06 -14.13 -17.67
N TRP A 476 4.25 -13.73 -16.43
CA TRP A 476 5.41 -13.00 -15.95
C TRP A 476 6.57 -13.96 -15.66
N ARG A 477 7.65 -13.84 -16.42
CA ARG A 477 8.80 -14.73 -16.29
C ARG A 477 9.53 -14.53 -14.98
N ARG A 478 9.77 -15.64 -14.31
CA ARG A 478 10.51 -15.69 -13.06
C ARG A 478 11.99 -15.84 -13.35
N SER A 479 12.78 -14.79 -13.19
CA SER A 479 14.24 -14.81 -13.32
C SER A 479 14.92 -14.38 -12.02
N LEU A 480 16.20 -14.76 -11.86
CA LEU A 480 17.01 -14.36 -10.69
C LEU A 480 17.16 -12.84 -10.55
N ASN A 481 16.93 -12.09 -11.62
CA ASN A 481 17.01 -10.63 -11.69
C ASN A 481 15.65 -9.94 -11.72
N SER A 482 14.56 -10.69 -11.79
CA SER A 482 13.20 -10.17 -11.86
C SER A 482 12.76 -9.55 -10.54
N THR A 483 12.03 -8.46 -10.61
CA THR A 483 11.31 -7.84 -9.47
C THR A 483 10.26 -8.79 -8.88
N ALA A 484 9.78 -9.75 -9.67
CA ALA A 484 8.76 -10.71 -9.27
C ALA A 484 9.10 -11.53 -8.02
N ASP A 485 10.37 -11.85 -7.80
CA ASP A 485 10.81 -12.73 -6.70
C ASP A 485 11.52 -12.00 -5.55
N ASN A 486 11.96 -10.76 -5.75
CA ASN A 486 12.85 -10.13 -4.79
C ASN A 486 12.68 -8.61 -4.73
N ILE A 487 11.48 -8.16 -4.36
CA ILE A 487 11.22 -6.74 -4.02
C ILE A 487 12.22 -6.25 -2.95
N ARG A 488 12.70 -7.15 -2.06
CA ARG A 488 13.78 -6.87 -1.11
C ARG A 488 15.10 -6.48 -1.76
N ARG A 489 15.34 -6.86 -3.03
CA ARG A 489 16.57 -6.51 -3.78
C ARG A 489 16.49 -5.16 -4.50
N LYS A 490 15.27 -4.58 -4.61
CA LYS A 490 15.04 -3.26 -5.21
C LYS A 490 14.23 -2.38 -4.27
N PRO A 491 14.75 -1.98 -3.10
CA PRO A 491 14.03 -1.11 -2.17
C PRO A 491 13.66 0.25 -2.79
N GLY A 492 14.42 0.69 -3.81
CA GLY A 492 14.12 1.91 -4.55
C GLY A 492 12.75 1.91 -5.24
N SER A 493 12.27 0.77 -5.75
CA SER A 493 10.97 0.72 -6.44
C SER A 493 9.79 0.96 -5.50
N LEU A 494 9.89 0.54 -4.22
CA LEU A 494 8.86 0.84 -3.22
C LEU A 494 8.85 2.33 -2.86
N GLU A 495 10.02 2.93 -2.75
CA GLU A 495 10.11 4.37 -2.47
C GLU A 495 9.59 5.19 -3.67
N THR A 496 9.93 4.79 -4.90
CA THR A 496 9.40 5.43 -6.11
C THR A 496 7.86 5.29 -6.18
N GLY A 497 7.31 4.12 -5.85
CA GLY A 497 5.86 3.93 -5.79
C GLY A 497 5.19 4.74 -4.67
N ARG A 498 5.86 4.94 -3.52
CA ARG A 498 5.42 5.86 -2.47
C ARG A 498 5.33 7.29 -2.99
N LEU A 499 6.36 7.75 -3.70
CA LEU A 499 6.37 9.08 -4.31
C LEU A 499 5.28 9.24 -5.37
N ALA A 500 4.99 8.19 -6.16
CA ALA A 500 3.89 8.20 -7.13
C ALA A 500 2.53 8.41 -6.44
N LEU A 501 2.30 7.74 -5.29
CA LEU A 501 1.10 7.92 -4.48
C LEU A 501 1.05 9.29 -3.80
N GLU A 502 2.17 9.83 -3.32
CA GLU A 502 2.21 11.20 -2.80
C GLU A 502 1.84 12.22 -3.87
N GLY A 503 2.38 12.04 -5.09
CA GLY A 503 1.98 12.85 -6.23
C GLY A 503 0.50 12.69 -6.61
N HIS A 504 -0.10 11.52 -6.38
CA HIS A 504 -1.54 11.30 -6.52
C HIS A 504 -2.33 12.13 -5.49
N LEU A 505 -1.96 12.08 -4.20
CA LEU A 505 -2.61 12.89 -3.16
C LEU A 505 -2.52 14.39 -3.44
N GLU A 506 -1.37 14.86 -3.95
CA GLU A 506 -1.20 16.25 -4.34
C GLU A 506 -2.14 16.65 -5.50
N ARG A 507 -2.25 15.83 -6.56
CA ARG A 507 -3.11 16.09 -7.73
C ARG A 507 -4.60 16.06 -7.39
N THR A 508 -5.00 15.15 -6.51
CA THR A 508 -6.40 15.01 -6.03
C THR A 508 -6.73 15.95 -4.87
N GLN A 509 -5.75 16.70 -4.37
CA GLN A 509 -5.88 17.60 -3.23
C GLN A 509 -6.31 16.88 -1.93
N GLU A 510 -5.99 15.60 -1.81
CA GLU A 510 -6.21 14.83 -0.59
C GLU A 510 -5.13 15.15 0.45
N ALA A 511 -5.54 15.63 1.62
CA ALA A 511 -4.62 15.86 2.73
C ALA A 511 -4.21 14.52 3.39
N GLY A 512 -2.90 14.27 3.45
CA GLY A 512 -2.38 13.02 4.03
C GLY A 512 -0.92 12.75 3.66
N HIS A 513 -0.46 11.57 3.99
CA HIS A 513 0.88 11.09 3.62
C HIS A 513 0.87 9.58 3.39
N VAL A 514 1.83 9.08 2.62
CA VAL A 514 1.95 7.66 2.28
C VAL A 514 3.03 7.00 3.15
N ALA A 515 2.65 6.00 3.92
CA ALA A 515 3.56 5.13 4.65
C ALA A 515 3.82 3.84 3.86
N VAL A 516 5.05 3.32 3.92
CA VAL A 516 5.41 2.00 3.35
C VAL A 516 5.40 0.96 4.45
N ASP A 517 4.63 -0.09 4.32
CA ASP A 517 4.81 -1.30 5.12
C ASP A 517 5.88 -2.20 4.46
N TRP A 518 7.10 -2.09 4.93
CA TRP A 518 8.24 -2.85 4.43
C TRP A 518 8.14 -4.36 4.66
N ARG A 519 7.29 -4.80 5.56
CA ARG A 519 7.04 -6.22 5.83
C ARG A 519 6.20 -6.85 4.71
N THR A 520 5.16 -6.15 4.31
CA THR A 520 4.23 -6.60 3.27
C THR A 520 4.57 -6.04 1.89
N HIS A 521 5.47 -5.06 1.80
CA HIS A 521 5.78 -4.30 0.60
C HIS A 521 4.51 -3.65 -0.02
N ALA A 522 3.74 -3.01 0.82
CA ALA A 522 2.50 -2.34 0.47
C ALA A 522 2.49 -0.92 1.02
N TYR A 523 1.52 -0.14 0.57
CA TYR A 523 1.36 1.25 0.98
C TYR A 523 0.16 1.42 1.91
N TRP A 524 0.26 2.39 2.79
CA TRP A 524 -0.83 2.87 3.62
C TRP A 524 -0.95 4.37 3.48
N ILE A 525 -2.02 4.85 2.87
CA ILE A 525 -2.37 6.27 2.84
C ILE A 525 -2.99 6.63 4.18
N LYS A 526 -2.30 7.43 4.96
CA LYS A 526 -2.79 8.04 6.19
C LYS A 526 -3.37 9.40 5.87
N ARG A 527 -4.70 9.47 5.84
CA ARG A 527 -5.41 10.71 5.54
C ARG A 527 -5.53 11.60 6.77
N GLU A 528 -5.35 12.89 6.60
CA GLU A 528 -5.67 13.83 7.66
C GLU A 528 -7.20 13.98 7.76
N LEU A 529 -7.71 14.10 8.98
CA LEU A 529 -9.12 14.40 9.19
C LEU A 529 -9.36 15.86 8.85
N ILE A 530 -10.22 16.11 7.85
CA ILE A 530 -10.60 17.47 7.44
C ILE A 530 -11.36 18.14 8.60
N GLU A 531 -12.25 17.38 9.23
CA GLU A 531 -13.03 17.81 10.38
C GLU A 531 -13.25 16.62 11.32
N THR A 532 -13.10 16.87 12.61
CA THR A 532 -13.37 15.85 13.63
C THR A 532 -14.86 15.88 14.00
N LYS A 533 -15.67 15.01 13.39
CA LYS A 533 -17.11 14.92 13.61
C LYS A 533 -17.45 14.00 14.78
N LYS A 534 -18.52 14.34 15.50
CA LYS A 534 -19.03 13.50 16.59
C LYS A 534 -19.48 12.13 16.06
N ILE A 535 -19.14 11.05 16.79
CA ILE A 535 -19.52 9.68 16.49
C ILE A 535 -20.49 9.18 17.57
N SER A 536 -21.66 8.64 17.18
CA SER A 536 -22.48 7.83 18.06
C SER A 536 -22.05 6.37 17.96
N ILE A 537 -21.48 5.83 19.05
CA ILE A 537 -21.13 4.42 19.19
C ILE A 537 -22.34 3.69 19.78
N ILE A 538 -23.03 2.92 18.96
CA ILE A 538 -24.27 2.22 19.29
C ILE A 538 -23.95 0.79 19.69
N ILE A 539 -24.33 0.39 20.92
CA ILE A 539 -24.01 -0.92 21.49
C ILE A 539 -25.27 -1.61 22.00
N PRO A 540 -25.88 -2.50 21.20
CA PRO A 540 -26.97 -3.34 21.67
C PRO A 540 -26.51 -4.34 22.72
N VAL A 541 -27.33 -4.55 23.77
CA VAL A 541 -27.03 -5.51 24.84
C VAL A 541 -28.30 -6.17 25.33
N ARG A 542 -28.17 -7.42 25.75
CA ARG A 542 -29.17 -8.16 26.51
C ARG A 542 -28.47 -9.07 27.52
N ASP A 543 -28.68 -8.82 28.81
CA ASP A 543 -28.21 -9.58 29.97
C ASP A 543 -26.69 -9.74 30.15
N ARG A 544 -25.87 -9.60 29.12
CA ARG A 544 -24.40 -9.84 29.13
C ARG A 544 -23.62 -8.60 29.52
N VAL A 545 -23.85 -8.13 30.75
CA VAL A 545 -23.15 -6.94 31.28
C VAL A 545 -21.66 -7.17 31.56
N ASP A 546 -21.25 -8.41 31.75
CA ASP A 546 -19.84 -8.81 31.86
C ASP A 546 -19.02 -8.51 30.59
N LEU A 547 -19.62 -8.76 29.43
CA LEU A 547 -19.01 -8.42 28.13
C LEU A 547 -19.08 -6.91 27.87
N LEU A 548 -20.22 -6.29 28.15
CA LEU A 548 -20.42 -4.85 28.00
C LEU A 548 -19.39 -4.07 28.83
N ASP A 549 -19.16 -4.44 30.07
CA ASP A 549 -18.22 -3.75 30.97
C ASP A 549 -16.79 -3.78 30.42
N ARG A 550 -16.32 -4.94 29.95
CA ARG A 550 -15.02 -5.09 29.26
C ARG A 550 -14.94 -4.24 28.00
N CYS A 551 -16.01 -4.24 27.20
CA CYS A 551 -16.09 -3.41 25.99
C CYS A 551 -15.95 -1.94 26.33
N LEU A 552 -16.72 -1.44 27.28
CA LEU A 552 -16.73 -0.03 27.72
C LEU A 552 -15.40 0.39 28.37
N GLU A 553 -14.82 -0.47 29.20
CA GLU A 553 -13.52 -0.24 29.81
C GLU A 553 -12.44 -0.05 28.74
N SER A 554 -12.36 -0.98 27.76
CA SER A 554 -11.39 -0.89 26.69
C SER A 554 -11.62 0.32 25.79
N LEU A 555 -12.89 0.66 25.52
CA LEU A 555 -13.30 1.76 24.67
C LEU A 555 -12.93 3.12 25.31
N THR A 556 -13.27 3.31 26.59
CA THR A 556 -13.01 4.58 27.31
C THR A 556 -11.55 4.77 27.67
N SER A 557 -10.82 3.68 27.98
CA SER A 557 -9.41 3.77 28.41
C SER A 557 -8.41 3.85 27.24
N LYS A 558 -8.73 3.27 26.07
CA LYS A 558 -7.77 3.16 24.95
C LYS A 558 -8.08 4.13 23.81
N THR A 559 -9.36 4.44 23.50
CA THR A 559 -9.71 5.23 22.32
C THR A 559 -9.21 6.67 22.41
N ARG A 560 -8.48 7.11 21.40
CA ARG A 560 -7.89 8.47 21.34
C ARG A 560 -8.72 9.47 20.53
N TYR A 561 -9.65 8.98 19.72
CA TYR A 561 -10.55 9.86 18.97
C TYR A 561 -11.51 10.60 19.89
N ALA A 562 -11.81 11.85 19.59
CA ALA A 562 -12.88 12.65 20.21
C ALA A 562 -13.35 13.69 19.19
N PRO A 563 -14.66 14.09 19.17
CA PRO A 563 -15.68 13.70 20.12
C PRO A 563 -16.44 12.42 19.74
N TYR A 564 -16.82 11.62 20.73
CA TYR A 564 -17.75 10.52 20.55
C TYR A 564 -18.71 10.43 21.75
N GLU A 565 -19.87 9.80 21.54
CA GLU A 565 -20.77 9.38 22.61
C GLU A 565 -20.98 7.87 22.56
N ILE A 566 -21.17 7.26 23.73
CA ILE A 566 -21.55 5.86 23.84
C ILE A 566 -23.04 5.78 24.13
N VAL A 567 -23.76 5.06 23.28
CA VAL A 567 -25.20 4.82 23.36
C VAL A 567 -25.43 3.32 23.51
N VAL A 568 -25.73 2.89 24.72
CA VAL A 568 -26.06 1.49 25.00
C VAL A 568 -27.56 1.31 24.86
N VAL A 569 -27.97 0.26 24.13
CA VAL A 569 -29.39 -0.06 23.95
C VAL A 569 -29.67 -1.37 24.68
N ASP A 570 -30.37 -1.26 25.81
CA ASP A 570 -30.87 -2.41 26.57
C ASP A 570 -32.11 -2.99 25.90
N ASN A 571 -31.98 -4.20 25.37
CA ASN A 571 -33.11 -4.94 24.76
C ASN A 571 -33.74 -5.88 25.78
N ASP A 572 -34.49 -5.33 26.72
CA ASP A 572 -35.27 -6.03 27.76
C ASP A 572 -34.40 -7.01 28.57
N SER A 573 -33.28 -6.59 29.15
CA SER A 573 -32.48 -7.40 30.06
C SER A 573 -33.28 -7.81 31.29
N GLN A 574 -33.28 -9.10 31.63
CA GLN A 574 -34.08 -9.69 32.69
C GLN A 574 -33.26 -10.08 33.92
N SER A 575 -31.93 -10.26 33.80
CA SER A 575 -31.09 -10.67 34.90
C SER A 575 -31.02 -9.58 36.00
N GLU A 576 -30.94 -10.01 37.25
CA GLU A 576 -30.77 -9.12 38.40
C GLU A 576 -29.47 -8.32 38.31
N GLU A 577 -28.41 -8.98 37.79
CA GLU A 577 -27.11 -8.42 37.55
C GLU A 577 -27.18 -7.25 36.54
N ALA A 578 -27.90 -7.42 35.42
CA ALA A 578 -28.08 -6.38 34.42
C ALA A 578 -28.89 -5.19 35.00
N ARG A 579 -29.96 -5.45 35.74
CA ARG A 579 -30.74 -4.39 36.37
C ARG A 579 -29.91 -3.58 37.37
N ALA A 580 -29.12 -4.27 38.20
CA ALA A 580 -28.21 -3.61 39.14
C ALA A 580 -27.10 -2.81 38.44
N TYR A 581 -26.61 -3.30 37.32
CA TYR A 581 -25.61 -2.61 36.50
C TYR A 581 -26.17 -1.35 35.86
N PHE A 582 -27.31 -1.44 35.19
CA PHE A 582 -27.95 -0.28 34.53
C PHE A 582 -28.48 0.78 35.51
N ALA A 583 -28.84 0.42 36.73
CA ALA A 583 -29.23 1.37 37.76
C ALA A 583 -28.12 2.39 38.13
N ARG A 584 -26.86 2.07 37.88
CA ARG A 584 -25.68 2.93 38.13
C ARG A 584 -24.91 3.29 36.85
N PHE A 585 -25.54 3.08 35.68
CA PHE A 585 -24.89 3.29 34.40
C PHE A 585 -24.57 4.76 34.13
N LYS A 586 -23.39 5.06 33.60
CA LYS A 586 -22.88 6.42 33.44
C LYS A 586 -22.99 6.96 32.01
N HIS A 587 -23.15 6.09 31.05
CA HIS A 587 -23.31 6.46 29.65
C HIS A 587 -24.79 6.60 29.27
N ARG A 588 -25.07 7.03 28.05
CA ARG A 588 -26.43 7.09 27.54
C ARG A 588 -27.02 5.69 27.40
N LEU A 589 -28.13 5.44 28.09
CA LEU A 589 -28.89 4.20 28.07
C LEU A 589 -30.23 4.42 27.40
N LEU A 590 -30.53 3.64 26.37
CA LEU A 590 -31.83 3.55 25.74
C LEU A 590 -32.45 2.19 26.07
N HIS A 591 -33.75 2.14 26.19
CA HIS A 591 -34.51 0.89 26.39
C HIS A 591 -35.33 0.58 25.15
N TYR A 592 -35.12 -0.59 24.58
CA TYR A 592 -35.89 -1.11 23.47
C TYR A 592 -36.66 -2.35 23.92
N SER A 593 -38.00 -2.22 23.92
CA SER A 593 -38.90 -3.31 24.31
C SER A 593 -39.35 -4.11 23.08
N GLY A 594 -39.15 -5.40 23.12
CA GLY A 594 -39.60 -6.30 22.06
C GLY A 594 -38.69 -7.53 21.84
N PRO A 595 -39.04 -8.39 20.90
CA PRO A 595 -38.20 -9.53 20.56
C PRO A 595 -36.86 -9.03 20.01
N PHE A 596 -35.84 -9.87 20.21
CA PHE A 596 -34.52 -9.52 19.69
C PHE A 596 -34.55 -9.40 18.16
N ASN A 597 -34.32 -8.18 17.69
CA ASN A 597 -34.20 -7.82 16.29
C ASN A 597 -33.02 -6.85 16.18
N PHE A 598 -31.85 -7.32 15.69
CA PHE A 598 -30.65 -6.51 15.62
C PHE A 598 -30.85 -5.26 14.75
N SER A 599 -31.56 -5.42 13.63
CA SER A 599 -31.87 -4.34 12.71
C SER A 599 -32.74 -3.26 13.38
N ALA A 600 -33.83 -3.63 14.02
CA ALA A 600 -34.75 -2.70 14.69
C ALA A 600 -34.08 -1.99 15.88
N VAL A 601 -33.30 -2.71 16.70
CA VAL A 601 -32.59 -2.12 17.84
C VAL A 601 -31.62 -1.05 17.40
N ASN A 602 -30.87 -1.28 16.30
CA ASN A 602 -29.92 -0.31 15.78
C ASN A 602 -30.63 0.87 15.10
N ASN A 603 -31.67 0.63 14.28
CA ASN A 603 -32.48 1.71 13.69
C ASN A 603 -33.08 2.62 14.76
N PHE A 604 -33.70 2.04 15.78
CA PHE A 604 -34.21 2.79 16.94
C PHE A 604 -33.13 3.65 17.58
N ALA A 605 -31.94 3.14 17.79
CA ALA A 605 -30.82 3.91 18.38
C ALA A 605 -30.39 5.06 17.48
N VAL A 606 -30.36 4.86 16.16
CA VAL A 606 -30.03 5.91 15.20
C VAL A 606 -31.03 7.05 15.27
N GLU A 607 -32.33 6.75 15.34
CA GLU A 607 -33.40 7.75 15.49
C GLU A 607 -33.28 8.60 16.79
N GLN A 608 -32.71 8.00 17.83
CA GLN A 608 -32.51 8.66 19.12
C GLN A 608 -31.18 9.44 19.20
N THR A 609 -30.37 9.49 18.15
CA THR A 609 -29.07 10.17 18.12
C THR A 609 -29.03 11.22 17.01
N ASP A 610 -28.10 12.18 17.12
CA ASP A 610 -27.92 13.28 16.16
C ASP A 610 -26.50 13.37 15.56
N SER A 611 -25.60 12.45 15.92
CA SER A 611 -24.22 12.51 15.45
C SER A 611 -24.13 12.26 13.93
N PRO A 612 -23.29 13.02 13.22
CA PRO A 612 -23.13 12.87 11.77
C PRO A 612 -22.48 11.54 11.38
N TRP A 613 -21.75 10.91 12.29
CA TRP A 613 -21.16 9.59 12.07
C TRP A 613 -21.71 8.56 13.06
N LEU A 614 -21.95 7.37 12.56
CA LEU A 614 -22.52 6.24 13.28
C LEU A 614 -21.50 5.10 13.30
N LEU A 615 -21.36 4.46 14.45
CA LEU A 615 -20.58 3.23 14.62
C LEU A 615 -21.46 2.19 15.33
N PHE A 616 -21.81 1.13 14.63
CA PHE A 616 -22.46 -0.04 15.21
C PHE A 616 -21.39 -0.92 15.85
N LEU A 617 -21.52 -1.30 17.09
CA LEU A 617 -20.51 -2.04 17.85
C LEU A 617 -21.17 -3.11 18.72
N ASN A 618 -20.73 -4.37 18.61
CA ASN A 618 -21.20 -5.42 19.52
C ASN A 618 -20.60 -5.25 20.92
N ASN A 619 -21.35 -5.65 21.95
CA ASN A 619 -20.96 -5.58 23.35
C ASN A 619 -19.83 -6.54 23.76
N ASP A 620 -19.43 -7.50 22.90
CA ASP A 620 -18.34 -8.46 23.11
C ASP A 620 -17.05 -8.09 22.38
N THR A 621 -16.85 -6.78 22.15
CA THR A 621 -15.67 -6.20 21.52
C THR A 621 -14.66 -5.71 22.54
N GLU A 622 -13.37 -5.80 22.22
CA GLU A 622 -12.30 -5.17 22.98
C GLU A 622 -11.34 -4.41 22.06
N VAL A 623 -11.06 -3.15 22.37
CA VAL A 623 -10.13 -2.31 21.61
C VAL A 623 -8.69 -2.77 21.85
N ILE A 624 -7.92 -2.95 20.76
CA ILE A 624 -6.49 -3.29 20.82
C ILE A 624 -5.65 -2.01 20.82
N GLU A 625 -5.78 -1.19 19.77
CA GLU A 625 -4.95 -0.01 19.54
C GLU A 625 -5.79 1.27 19.66
N GLY A 626 -5.23 2.32 20.29
CA GLY A 626 -6.00 3.55 20.60
C GLY A 626 -6.42 4.37 19.38
N ASP A 627 -5.72 4.25 18.26
CA ASP A 627 -5.99 5.02 17.04
C ASP A 627 -6.99 4.36 16.08
N TRP A 628 -7.57 3.23 16.48
CA TRP A 628 -8.49 2.46 15.64
C TRP A 628 -9.66 3.28 15.06
N LEU A 629 -10.23 4.19 15.87
CA LEU A 629 -11.37 5.01 15.48
C LEU A 629 -10.93 6.17 14.58
N ASN A 630 -9.73 6.74 14.78
CA ASN A 630 -9.13 7.70 13.86
C ASN A 630 -8.93 7.05 12.48
N THR A 631 -8.37 5.83 12.45
CA THR A 631 -8.15 5.09 11.20
C THR A 631 -9.45 4.80 10.45
N MET A 632 -10.55 4.50 11.14
CA MET A 632 -11.86 4.34 10.48
C MET A 632 -12.40 5.68 9.99
N ALA A 633 -12.21 6.75 10.77
CA ALA A 633 -12.64 8.11 10.44
C ALA A 633 -11.93 8.66 9.20
N GLU A 634 -10.64 8.35 9.02
CA GLU A 634 -9.87 8.68 7.80
C GLU A 634 -10.54 8.20 6.51
N HIS A 635 -11.25 7.08 6.56
CA HIS A 635 -11.96 6.54 5.41
C HIS A 635 -13.41 7.03 5.31
N VAL A 636 -14.15 7.06 6.43
CA VAL A 636 -15.59 7.41 6.39
C VAL A 636 -15.85 8.87 6.04
N GLN A 637 -14.87 9.75 6.24
CA GLN A 637 -14.98 11.17 5.83
C GLN A 637 -15.03 11.36 4.30
N ARG A 638 -14.57 10.38 3.53
CA ARG A 638 -14.54 10.42 2.06
C ARG A 638 -15.97 10.31 1.51
N PRO A 639 -16.38 11.22 0.59
CA PRO A 639 -17.75 11.25 0.07
C PRO A 639 -18.18 9.94 -0.61
N GLU A 640 -17.26 9.27 -1.30
CA GLU A 640 -17.49 8.04 -2.02
C GLU A 640 -17.57 6.78 -1.13
N VAL A 641 -17.24 6.89 0.18
CA VAL A 641 -17.24 5.74 1.11
C VAL A 641 -18.56 5.65 1.85
N GLY A 642 -19.27 4.53 1.73
CA GLY A 642 -20.52 4.25 2.44
C GLY A 642 -20.29 3.64 3.81
N ALA A 643 -19.41 2.64 3.92
CA ALA A 643 -19.12 2.01 5.19
C ALA A 643 -17.64 1.61 5.31
N VAL A 644 -17.16 1.56 6.56
CA VAL A 644 -15.80 1.14 6.92
C VAL A 644 -15.87 0.03 7.95
N GLY A 645 -15.13 -1.07 7.71
CA GLY A 645 -14.96 -2.18 8.67
C GLY A 645 -13.49 -2.36 9.07
N PRO A 646 -13.21 -2.58 10.36
CA PRO A 646 -11.87 -2.88 10.86
C PRO A 646 -11.53 -4.35 10.72
N ARG A 647 -10.27 -4.72 10.99
CA ARG A 647 -9.87 -6.11 11.21
C ARG A 647 -10.32 -6.58 12.59
N LEU A 648 -10.97 -7.74 12.61
CA LEU A 648 -11.33 -8.38 13.88
C LEU A 648 -10.53 -9.65 14.08
N LEU A 649 -10.05 -9.81 15.30
CA LEU A 649 -9.29 -10.98 15.73
C LEU A 649 -10.07 -11.74 16.81
N TYR A 650 -9.90 -13.03 16.81
CA TYR A 650 -10.21 -13.86 17.99
C TYR A 650 -9.15 -13.65 19.07
N PRO A 651 -9.44 -13.97 20.34
CA PRO A 651 -8.45 -13.87 21.43
C PRO A 651 -7.19 -14.72 21.24
N ASP A 652 -7.22 -15.70 20.32
CA ASP A 652 -6.08 -16.56 19.95
C ASP A 652 -5.22 -15.98 18.81
N GLU A 653 -5.40 -14.69 18.48
CA GLU A 653 -4.71 -13.99 17.41
C GLU A 653 -5.01 -14.52 16.00
N THR A 654 -6.11 -15.24 15.80
CA THR A 654 -6.57 -15.59 14.46
C THR A 654 -7.61 -14.59 13.94
N VAL A 655 -7.69 -14.45 12.62
CA VAL A 655 -8.61 -13.53 11.95
C VAL A 655 -10.04 -14.01 12.13
N GLN A 656 -10.91 -13.18 12.65
CA GLN A 656 -12.35 -13.40 12.68
C GLN A 656 -13.03 -12.72 11.49
N HIS A 657 -12.61 -11.49 11.15
CA HIS A 657 -13.14 -10.70 10.05
C HIS A 657 -12.04 -9.88 9.36
N ALA A 658 -12.03 -9.94 8.04
CA ALA A 658 -11.20 -9.12 7.18
C ALA A 658 -11.96 -8.75 5.88
N GLY A 659 -13.22 -8.33 6.04
CA GLY A 659 -14.17 -8.13 4.96
C GLY A 659 -15.11 -9.33 4.76
N ILE A 660 -16.15 -9.13 3.99
CA ILE A 660 -17.15 -10.16 3.65
C ILE A 660 -17.20 -10.32 2.13
N VAL A 661 -17.10 -11.57 1.69
CA VAL A 661 -17.31 -11.99 0.29
C VAL A 661 -18.73 -12.51 0.13
N VAL A 662 -19.44 -11.98 -0.85
CA VAL A 662 -20.81 -12.35 -1.17
C VAL A 662 -20.83 -13.50 -2.18
N GLY A 663 -21.79 -14.42 -2.08
CA GLY A 663 -21.90 -15.59 -2.95
C GLY A 663 -20.96 -16.75 -2.62
N VAL A 664 -20.22 -16.67 -1.51
CA VAL A 664 -19.35 -17.73 -1.01
C VAL A 664 -19.96 -18.34 0.26
N GLY A 665 -19.81 -19.65 0.44
CA GLY A 665 -20.34 -20.37 1.60
C GLY A 665 -21.89 -20.41 1.67
N GLY A 666 -22.57 -20.06 0.58
CA GLY A 666 -24.02 -19.99 0.46
C GLY A 666 -24.55 -18.60 0.14
N ILE A 667 -24.48 -17.64 1.04
CA ILE A 667 -24.87 -16.23 0.83
C ILE A 667 -23.66 -15.31 0.98
N ALA A 668 -22.96 -15.39 2.10
CA ALA A 668 -21.80 -14.55 2.38
C ALA A 668 -20.91 -15.18 3.45
N GLU A 669 -19.59 -14.98 3.34
CA GLU A 669 -18.63 -15.49 4.32
C GLU A 669 -17.53 -14.46 4.62
N HIS A 670 -17.04 -14.48 5.86
CA HIS A 670 -15.90 -13.65 6.28
C HIS A 670 -14.61 -14.09 5.58
N ALA A 671 -13.95 -13.16 4.92
CA ALA A 671 -12.67 -13.38 4.27
C ALA A 671 -11.58 -13.77 5.28
N PHE A 672 -10.73 -14.73 4.91
CA PHE A 672 -9.56 -15.18 5.69
C PHE A 672 -9.87 -15.66 7.11
N ARG A 673 -11.09 -16.03 7.42
CA ARG A 673 -11.47 -16.48 8.76
C ARG A 673 -10.59 -17.64 9.24
N GLY A 674 -10.04 -17.54 10.47
CA GLY A 674 -9.16 -18.52 11.08
C GLY A 674 -7.71 -18.49 10.59
N PHE A 675 -7.34 -17.53 9.74
CA PHE A 675 -5.94 -17.30 9.37
C PHE A 675 -5.20 -16.62 10.53
N PRO A 676 -3.88 -16.84 10.70
CA PRO A 676 -3.08 -16.05 11.62
C PRO A 676 -3.18 -14.56 11.26
N ALA A 677 -3.27 -13.67 12.27
CA ALA A 677 -3.39 -12.23 12.05
C ALA A 677 -2.27 -11.66 11.17
N GLU A 678 -1.07 -12.22 11.27
CA GLU A 678 0.11 -11.79 10.53
C GLU A 678 0.29 -12.47 9.16
N ALA A 679 -0.65 -13.34 8.75
CA ALA A 679 -0.59 -13.96 7.43
C ALA A 679 -0.72 -12.87 6.34
N PRO A 680 0.05 -12.94 5.25
CA PRO A 680 -0.06 -11.95 4.18
C PRO A 680 -1.40 -12.05 3.44
N GLY A 681 -2.07 -13.19 3.49
CA GLY A 681 -3.14 -13.54 2.59
C GLY A 681 -2.63 -13.78 1.17
N VAL A 682 -3.54 -13.93 0.21
CA VAL A 682 -3.20 -13.99 -1.21
C VAL A 682 -2.95 -12.55 -1.69
N CYS A 683 -1.86 -12.30 -2.40
CA CYS A 683 -1.50 -10.96 -2.91
C CYS A 683 -1.61 -9.83 -1.85
N ARG A 684 -1.25 -10.13 -0.59
CA ARG A 684 -1.27 -9.20 0.56
C ARG A 684 -2.66 -8.74 1.02
N GLN A 685 -3.72 -9.27 0.45
CA GLN A 685 -5.10 -8.81 0.61
C GLN A 685 -5.60 -8.77 2.06
N LEU A 686 -5.01 -9.56 2.96
CA LEU A 686 -5.33 -9.51 4.40
C LEU A 686 -4.71 -8.31 5.11
N GLN A 687 -3.58 -7.80 4.61
CA GLN A 687 -2.74 -6.81 5.30
C GLN A 687 -2.88 -5.39 4.75
N VAL A 688 -3.76 -5.16 3.78
CA VAL A 688 -3.90 -3.87 3.10
C VAL A 688 -5.33 -3.35 3.15
N THR A 689 -5.48 -2.03 3.05
CA THR A 689 -6.79 -1.41 2.85
C THR A 689 -7.31 -1.79 1.47
N ARG A 690 -8.57 -2.21 1.38
CA ARG A 690 -9.20 -2.59 0.13
C ARG A 690 -10.72 -2.49 0.17
N ASN A 691 -11.35 -2.57 -0.99
CA ASN A 691 -12.80 -2.63 -1.09
C ASN A 691 -13.30 -4.08 -0.99
N TYR A 692 -14.46 -4.22 -0.41
CA TYR A 692 -15.25 -5.44 -0.35
C TYR A 692 -16.71 -5.14 -0.69
N SER A 693 -17.48 -6.19 -0.96
CA SER A 693 -18.93 -6.03 -1.14
C SER A 693 -19.64 -5.76 0.17
N SER A 694 -19.08 -6.19 1.31
CA SER A 694 -19.63 -5.92 2.63
C SER A 694 -18.57 -6.03 3.73
N VAL A 695 -18.88 -5.40 4.88
CA VAL A 695 -18.19 -5.56 6.16
C VAL A 695 -19.20 -5.87 7.26
N THR A 696 -18.76 -6.45 8.38
CA THR A 696 -19.67 -6.89 9.42
C THR A 696 -20.32 -5.75 10.21
N GLY A 697 -21.62 -5.82 10.40
CA GLY A 697 -22.38 -4.89 11.24
C GLY A 697 -22.00 -4.91 12.72
N ALA A 698 -21.28 -5.95 13.15
CA ALA A 698 -20.72 -5.97 14.49
C ALA A 698 -19.73 -4.81 14.76
N ARG A 699 -19.14 -4.20 13.71
CA ARG A 699 -18.24 -3.01 13.77
C ARG A 699 -18.21 -2.32 12.42
N LEU A 700 -19.28 -1.64 12.13
CA LEU A 700 -19.47 -0.90 10.90
C LEU A 700 -19.60 0.60 11.21
N MET A 701 -18.72 1.40 10.61
CA MET A 701 -18.79 2.85 10.69
C MET A 701 -19.33 3.41 9.38
N THR A 702 -20.29 4.34 9.47
CA THR A 702 -20.91 4.99 8.31
C THR A 702 -21.26 6.45 8.63
N ARG A 703 -21.51 7.23 7.58
CA ARG A 703 -22.14 8.55 7.73
C ARG A 703 -23.65 8.37 7.91
N ARG A 704 -24.26 9.21 8.76
CA ARG A 704 -25.70 9.22 8.97
C ARG A 704 -26.47 9.47 7.67
N GLU A 705 -26.03 10.44 6.88
CA GLU A 705 -26.65 10.78 5.60
C GLU A 705 -26.72 9.58 4.64
N VAL A 706 -25.65 8.75 4.59
CA VAL A 706 -25.62 7.54 3.76
C VAL A 706 -26.54 6.46 4.34
N PHE A 707 -26.54 6.30 5.66
CA PHE A 707 -27.42 5.35 6.34
C PHE A 707 -28.88 5.67 6.09
N ASP A 708 -29.25 6.95 6.22
CA ASP A 708 -30.63 7.44 6.02
C ASP A 708 -31.03 7.35 4.52
N GLU A 709 -30.14 7.70 3.59
CA GLU A 709 -30.35 7.61 2.13
C GLU A 709 -30.71 6.20 1.69
N VAL A 710 -30.04 5.18 2.23
CA VAL A 710 -30.28 3.78 1.85
C VAL A 710 -31.38 3.12 2.69
N GLY A 711 -32.01 3.86 3.62
CA GLY A 711 -33.14 3.40 4.43
C GLY A 711 -32.74 2.47 5.59
N GLY A 712 -31.52 2.62 6.14
CA GLY A 712 -31.05 1.87 7.31
C GLY A 712 -31.04 0.36 7.16
N PHE A 713 -31.13 -0.36 8.29
CA PHE A 713 -31.27 -1.81 8.29
C PHE A 713 -32.70 -2.23 7.94
N ASP A 714 -32.88 -3.35 7.24
CA ASP A 714 -34.19 -3.95 6.97
C ASP A 714 -34.65 -4.75 8.20
N GLU A 715 -35.44 -4.11 9.05
CA GLU A 715 -35.92 -4.72 10.31
C GLU A 715 -37.09 -5.71 10.13
N GLU A 716 -37.78 -5.63 9.00
CA GLU A 716 -38.91 -6.51 8.72
C GLU A 716 -38.47 -7.85 8.16
N ARG A 717 -37.55 -7.83 7.16
CA ARG A 717 -37.19 -9.01 6.39
C ARG A 717 -35.85 -9.62 6.78
N LEU A 718 -34.92 -8.81 7.37
CA LEU A 718 -33.58 -9.20 7.79
C LEU A 718 -33.32 -8.78 9.27
N PRO A 719 -34.07 -9.33 10.21
CA PRO A 719 -34.00 -8.92 11.61
C PRO A 719 -32.66 -9.24 12.29
N VAL A 720 -31.97 -10.32 11.86
CA VAL A 720 -30.79 -10.84 12.59
C VAL A 720 -29.63 -11.21 11.70
N THR A 721 -29.88 -11.89 10.58
CA THR A 721 -28.81 -12.42 9.71
C THR A 721 -28.75 -11.63 8.40
N PHE A 722 -27.54 -11.44 7.86
CA PHE A 722 -27.30 -10.74 6.58
C PHE A 722 -27.73 -9.28 6.52
N ASN A 723 -28.22 -8.69 7.62
CA ASN A 723 -28.63 -7.29 7.66
C ASN A 723 -27.48 -6.33 7.34
N ASP A 724 -26.27 -6.63 7.79
CA ASP A 724 -25.05 -5.90 7.47
C ASP A 724 -24.65 -6.08 5.99
N VAL A 725 -24.81 -7.26 5.46
CA VAL A 725 -24.55 -7.53 4.04
C VAL A 725 -25.54 -6.76 3.16
N ASP A 726 -26.84 -6.81 3.48
CA ASP A 726 -27.88 -6.05 2.78
C ASP A 726 -27.64 -4.53 2.85
N LEU A 727 -27.31 -4.02 4.03
CA LEU A 727 -27.02 -2.58 4.21
C LEU A 727 -25.84 -2.15 3.32
N CYS A 728 -24.74 -2.91 3.34
CA CYS A 728 -23.58 -2.61 2.50
C CYS A 728 -23.92 -2.72 1.00
N LEU A 729 -24.71 -3.70 0.59
CA LEU A 729 -25.14 -3.86 -0.81
C LEU A 729 -26.08 -2.75 -1.25
N LYS A 730 -26.96 -2.22 -0.37
CA LYS A 730 -27.75 -1.02 -0.63
C LYS A 730 -26.86 0.21 -0.85
N MET A 731 -25.84 0.41 0.00
CA MET A 731 -24.85 1.48 -0.17
C MET A 731 -24.10 1.35 -1.49
N ARG A 732 -23.66 0.14 -1.84
CA ARG A 732 -22.99 -0.11 -3.13
C ARG A 732 -23.90 0.17 -4.33
N ARG A 733 -25.16 -0.20 -4.26
CA ARG A 733 -26.16 0.11 -5.32
C ARG A 733 -26.40 1.61 -5.46
N ALA A 734 -26.23 2.38 -4.39
CA ALA A 734 -26.23 3.84 -4.41
C ALA A 734 -24.90 4.46 -4.88
N GLY A 735 -23.90 3.65 -5.23
CA GLY A 735 -22.60 4.10 -5.76
C GLY A 735 -21.48 4.21 -4.74
N TYR A 736 -21.72 3.88 -3.48
CA TYR A 736 -20.70 3.99 -2.43
C TYR A 736 -19.76 2.79 -2.38
N LEU A 737 -18.52 3.05 -1.96
CA LEU A 737 -17.51 2.05 -1.67
C LEU A 737 -17.65 1.51 -0.24
N ILE A 738 -17.39 0.22 -0.06
CA ILE A 738 -17.25 -0.40 1.27
C ILE A 738 -15.77 -0.69 1.49
N VAL A 739 -15.20 -0.15 2.56
CA VAL A 739 -13.77 -0.20 2.84
C VAL A 739 -13.45 -1.11 4.01
N TYR A 740 -12.56 -2.04 3.82
CA TYR A 740 -11.88 -2.77 4.88
C TYR A 740 -10.52 -2.15 5.17
N THR A 741 -10.21 -1.89 6.44
CA THR A 741 -8.88 -1.44 6.85
C THR A 741 -8.26 -2.39 7.90
N PRO A 742 -7.05 -2.92 7.64
CA PRO A 742 -6.34 -3.78 8.60
C PRO A 742 -5.67 -2.99 9.73
N PHE A 743 -5.63 -1.67 9.61
CA PHE A 743 -4.94 -0.77 10.53
C PHE A 743 -5.80 -0.35 11.74
N ALA A 744 -7.12 -0.60 11.69
CA ALA A 744 -7.99 -0.59 12.83
C ALA A 744 -8.20 -2.03 13.30
N LYS A 745 -7.81 -2.37 14.54
CA LYS A 745 -7.81 -3.74 15.06
C LYS A 745 -8.56 -3.83 16.39
N LEU A 746 -9.45 -4.80 16.49
CA LEU A 746 -10.20 -5.09 17.71
C LEU A 746 -10.29 -6.61 17.92
N TYR A 747 -10.35 -7.03 19.19
CA TYR A 747 -10.78 -8.39 19.50
C TYR A 747 -12.30 -8.52 19.44
N HIS A 748 -12.76 -9.68 19.02
CA HIS A 748 -14.16 -10.10 19.10
C HIS A 748 -14.25 -11.42 19.84
N HIS A 749 -14.80 -11.38 21.05
CA HIS A 749 -14.82 -12.52 21.94
C HIS A 749 -15.85 -13.59 21.54
N GLU A 750 -16.60 -13.37 20.46
CA GLU A 750 -17.68 -14.20 19.91
C GLU A 750 -18.26 -15.14 20.99
N SER A 751 -19.09 -14.59 21.88
CA SER A 751 -19.72 -15.36 22.93
C SER A 751 -20.56 -16.45 22.27
N GLY A 752 -20.22 -17.72 22.47
CA GLY A 752 -20.90 -18.90 21.88
C GLY A 752 -22.38 -19.05 22.26
N THR A 753 -23.02 -17.98 22.67
CA THR A 753 -24.44 -17.90 23.05
C THR A 753 -25.40 -18.01 21.89
N ARG A 754 -24.94 -17.81 20.65
CA ARG A 754 -25.78 -18.03 19.46
C ARG A 754 -25.42 -19.33 18.77
N ARG A 755 -26.36 -20.30 18.76
CA ARG A 755 -26.37 -21.33 17.70
C ARG A 755 -26.57 -20.57 16.38
N ARG A 756 -25.64 -20.72 15.43
CA ARG A 756 -25.77 -20.21 14.06
C ARG A 756 -26.91 -20.97 13.33
N THR A 757 -28.14 -20.63 13.65
CA THR A 757 -29.29 -21.00 12.82
C THR A 757 -29.49 -19.85 11.86
N VAL A 758 -29.04 -20.01 10.62
CA VAL A 758 -29.41 -19.07 9.55
C VAL A 758 -30.91 -19.32 9.28
N GLU A 759 -31.70 -18.28 9.46
CA GLU A 759 -33.14 -18.39 9.20
C GLU A 759 -33.37 -18.56 7.68
N PRO A 760 -34.11 -19.58 7.25
CA PRO A 760 -34.33 -19.85 5.82
C PRO A 760 -34.93 -18.63 5.08
N LEU A 761 -35.83 -17.89 5.74
CA LEU A 761 -36.49 -16.72 5.16
C LEU A 761 -35.49 -15.57 4.85
N GLU A 762 -34.54 -15.29 5.73
CA GLU A 762 -33.52 -14.27 5.49
C GLU A 762 -32.60 -14.65 4.32
N THR A 763 -32.33 -15.94 4.16
CA THR A 763 -31.59 -16.47 3.00
C THR A 763 -32.33 -16.26 1.69
N GLU A 764 -33.65 -16.46 1.68
CA GLU A 764 -34.51 -16.25 0.51
C GLU A 764 -34.57 -14.76 0.14
N VAL A 765 -34.69 -13.87 1.12
CA VAL A 765 -34.63 -12.43 0.89
C VAL A 765 -33.34 -12.00 0.20
N MET A 766 -32.19 -12.54 0.64
CA MET A 766 -30.91 -12.23 0.02
C MET A 766 -30.83 -12.72 -1.42
N ARG A 767 -31.34 -13.94 -1.70
CA ARG A 767 -31.37 -14.49 -3.06
C ARG A 767 -32.30 -13.74 -3.99
N GLU A 768 -33.43 -13.27 -3.48
CA GLU A 768 -34.40 -12.48 -4.25
C GLU A 768 -33.83 -11.10 -4.58
N ARG A 769 -33.20 -10.44 -3.61
CA ARG A 769 -32.80 -9.04 -3.70
C ARG A 769 -31.46 -8.85 -4.43
N TRP A 770 -30.52 -9.80 -4.28
CA TRP A 770 -29.13 -9.66 -4.71
C TRP A 770 -28.61 -10.81 -5.59
N PRO A 771 -29.39 -11.33 -6.58
CA PRO A 771 -28.98 -12.50 -7.38
C PRO A 771 -27.67 -12.26 -8.11
N GLU A 772 -27.45 -11.08 -8.68
CA GLU A 772 -26.28 -10.75 -9.49
C GLU A 772 -24.99 -10.77 -8.66
N VAL A 773 -25.00 -10.15 -7.47
CA VAL A 773 -23.82 -10.10 -6.59
C VAL A 773 -23.56 -11.49 -5.96
N LEU A 774 -24.61 -12.28 -5.70
CA LEU A 774 -24.48 -13.67 -5.23
C LEU A 774 -23.88 -14.56 -6.33
N GLU A 775 -24.13 -14.27 -7.58
CA GLU A 775 -23.50 -14.95 -8.70
C GLU A 775 -22.04 -14.51 -8.88
N ARG A 776 -21.79 -13.19 -8.82
CA ARG A 776 -20.45 -12.61 -9.02
C ARG A 776 -20.21 -11.42 -8.10
N ASP A 777 -19.47 -11.64 -7.03
CA ASP A 777 -18.93 -10.56 -6.21
C ASP A 777 -17.77 -9.87 -6.94
N PRO A 778 -17.83 -8.57 -7.28
CA PRO A 778 -16.79 -7.90 -8.05
C PRO A 778 -15.43 -7.83 -7.31
N TYR A 779 -15.42 -7.92 -5.99
CA TYR A 779 -14.17 -7.91 -5.22
C TYR A 779 -13.60 -9.31 -4.94
N TYR A 780 -14.22 -10.36 -5.52
CA TYR A 780 -13.77 -11.74 -5.41
C TYR A 780 -13.73 -12.40 -6.80
N ASN A 781 -12.51 -12.75 -7.25
CA ASN A 781 -12.32 -13.28 -8.60
C ASN A 781 -13.09 -14.61 -8.80
N PRO A 782 -13.82 -14.79 -9.91
CA PRO A 782 -14.64 -15.98 -10.16
C PRO A 782 -13.82 -17.29 -10.30
N ASN A 783 -12.50 -17.19 -10.49
CA ASN A 783 -11.59 -18.34 -10.54
C ASN A 783 -11.25 -18.89 -9.14
N LEU A 784 -11.67 -18.21 -8.09
CA LEU A 784 -11.44 -18.62 -6.70
C LEU A 784 -12.58 -19.50 -6.17
N SER A 785 -12.32 -20.21 -5.07
CA SER A 785 -13.27 -21.13 -4.43
C SER A 785 -14.54 -20.43 -3.97
N ARG A 786 -15.70 -20.96 -4.32
CA ARG A 786 -17.00 -20.52 -3.83
C ARG A 786 -17.47 -21.26 -2.56
N GLU A 787 -16.70 -22.23 -2.10
CA GLU A 787 -17.01 -22.94 -0.86
C GLU A 787 -16.52 -22.20 0.38
N ARG A 788 -15.44 -21.43 0.26
CA ARG A 788 -14.77 -20.70 1.36
C ARG A 788 -14.15 -19.42 0.86
N ALA A 789 -14.24 -18.36 1.67
CA ALA A 789 -13.65 -17.05 1.39
C ALA A 789 -12.16 -17.01 1.83
N ASP A 790 -11.38 -18.04 1.46
CA ASP A 790 -9.95 -18.16 1.77
C ASP A 790 -9.04 -17.85 0.58
N PHE A 791 -9.62 -17.40 -0.53
CA PHE A 791 -8.94 -17.08 -1.79
C PHE A 791 -8.16 -18.27 -2.38
N SER A 792 -8.52 -19.49 -2.02
CA SER A 792 -7.99 -20.70 -2.66
C SER A 792 -8.53 -20.85 -4.07
N LEU A 793 -7.82 -21.63 -4.90
CA LEU A 793 -8.20 -21.93 -6.27
C LEU A 793 -9.58 -22.60 -6.35
N GLY A 794 -10.42 -22.13 -7.27
CA GLY A 794 -11.71 -22.76 -7.61
C GLY A 794 -11.54 -24.06 -8.38
N ASN A 795 -12.51 -24.95 -8.28
CA ASN A 795 -12.51 -26.25 -8.95
C ASN A 795 -12.69 -26.13 -10.48
#